data_b0a7a4329e77f53d3b47989b8962433d
#
_entry.id   b0a7a4329e77f53d3b47989b8962433d
#
_cell.length_a   1.000
_cell.length_b   1.000
_cell.length_c   1.000
_cell.angle_alpha   90.00
_cell.angle_beta   90.00
_cell.angle_gamma   90.00
#
_symmetry.space_group_name_H-M   'P 1'
#
loop_
_entity.id
_entity.type
_entity.pdbx_description
1 polymer ?
#
loop_
_entity_poly.entity_id
_entity_poly.type
_entity_poly.pdbx_seq_one_letter_code
_entity_poly.pdbx_strand_id
1 'polypeptide(L)'
;MSYSENKWGRYGDNSPRKMSSRVSVLSSQGGEESSFSSSNVANSHLNKTLSKLIDRFDIPLDNQSMCIYHRREKKTLRLNKIICSQTEPSIVRNEEDIATSIHERLIQDHGSTEKAYRFGRLYNKLASNNRLGKKWSILYLLSNLSSLDVTVRGLQNIDSEVEYLQPPVSRPFETTIQDDTSNSSRNTRRRLARNESLRSNEMEMDILPPAVQLQRAKEQQRSDVSSVYVTESDLLRDLIFIFQGIDGQYIKFNPELNDYSLVSGISVSKPMEEMVFKLADIGWLYIKIRKFVQLNVDNSNIGLVGQSLCAALQHELTEYYKLIAILEAQIEKQIADKSLPNDQQSLTLKRLMVWTLDCTQKLRLMSILVDVCQDKKGGALMTTIHNYTKHGDPFFRKYLTEMLQVVSKPFYEMLARWVYEGELDDPYGEFLVACDPTVSEEDLWQSKYSIRENMLPSFLSKELGQKIFAIGKSLNFIRYSCHDDTLVEQYYTTFNNNTAARLTFKYGETKAVEEAIDIAYMNTSKALLDLLKTKYKLMDHLKAMKRYLLLGQGDFIQYLMDVLGENLSKPATTLLRHNLTGILETAVRSSNAQYDDPEILNRLDVRLLEIQNNDLGWDVFTLDYHVDAPINTVFSPVAMLQYLQIFNFLWRLKRVEYTLSASWKKWGKASREFANVTDIRQDLHFAQLTIQRMVHFIYQLQHYVLFEVLECSWDKLETFIENKSIDLDSIIETHLNYLSEITEKGFLSGTKEIALSGRLNNIFDSILRYKVALDHLHEYATSESAKMIFGKTGSSDKISLIRHHQQEKEDDFTIQVLEFLNILKSYHDEDLRSLSTRLDYNDYYSSFKITPQTP
;
A
#
# COMPACT_ATOMS: atom_id res chain seq x y z
N MET A 1 50.70 -6.31 11.10
CA MET A 1 50.74 -5.03 11.82
C MET A 1 49.35 -4.42 11.73
N SER A 2 48.82 -4.19 12.89
CA SER A 2 47.67 -3.43 13.37
C SER A 2 46.25 -3.91 12.96
N TYR A 3 45.71 -4.58 13.93
CA TYR A 3 44.27 -4.82 14.20
C TYR A 3 43.49 -3.54 14.39
N SER A 4 42.25 -3.53 13.88
CA SER A 4 41.20 -2.72 14.49
C SER A 4 39.94 -3.58 14.69
N GLU A 5 39.66 -3.84 15.94
CA GLU A 5 38.46 -4.49 16.47
C GLU A 5 37.23 -3.60 16.25
N ASN A 6 36.18 -4.18 15.71
CA ASN A 6 34.85 -3.59 15.83
C ASN A 6 34.05 -4.33 16.91
N LYS A 7 33.70 -3.59 17.94
CA LYS A 7 32.88 -3.97 19.09
C LYS A 7 31.40 -4.10 18.66
N TRP A 8 30.83 -5.24 18.90
CA TRP A 8 29.38 -5.44 18.95
C TRP A 8 28.90 -5.20 20.39
N GLY A 9 27.97 -4.29 20.57
CA GLY A 9 27.37 -3.95 21.85
C GLY A 9 26.43 -5.05 22.35
N ARG A 10 26.64 -5.43 23.62
CA ARG A 10 25.79 -6.34 24.38
C ARG A 10 24.43 -5.72 24.66
N TYR A 11 23.36 -6.44 24.40
CA TYR A 11 22.06 -6.22 25.02
C TYR A 11 22.06 -6.91 26.40
N GLY A 12 21.74 -6.10 27.41
CA GLY A 12 21.67 -6.56 28.78
C GLY A 12 20.36 -7.26 29.13
N ASP A 13 20.50 -8.30 29.89
CA ASP A 13 19.46 -9.01 30.63
C ASP A 13 18.65 -8.08 31.53
N ASN A 14 17.32 -8.25 31.51
CA ASN A 14 16.48 -7.98 32.67
C ASN A 14 15.35 -9.01 32.76
N SER A 15 15.54 -9.91 33.71
CA SER A 15 14.56 -10.92 34.10
C SER A 15 13.45 -10.34 35.00
N PRO A 16 12.30 -11.00 35.13
CA PRO A 16 11.05 -10.40 35.55
C PRO A 16 10.73 -10.56 37.03
N ARG A 17 10.06 -9.55 37.60
CA ARG A 17 9.35 -9.69 38.88
C ARG A 17 7.91 -10.13 38.63
N LYS A 18 7.58 -11.23 39.30
CA LYS A 18 6.22 -11.80 39.46
C LYS A 18 5.25 -10.82 40.11
N MET A 19 4.06 -10.66 39.57
CA MET A 19 2.84 -10.57 40.39
C MET A 19 1.62 -11.10 39.61
N SER A 20 0.77 -11.74 40.37
CA SER A 20 -0.27 -12.72 40.10
C SER A 20 -1.54 -12.22 39.46
N SER A 21 -2.11 -13.12 38.65
CA SER A 21 -3.53 -13.48 38.51
C SER A 21 -4.56 -12.48 38.04
N ARG A 22 -5.08 -12.68 36.83
CA ARG A 22 -6.45 -13.13 36.60
C ARG A 22 -6.69 -13.43 35.12
N VAL A 23 -7.30 -14.56 34.91
CA VAL A 23 -7.69 -15.17 33.65
C VAL A 23 -8.71 -14.31 32.91
N SER A 24 -8.48 -14.04 31.64
CA SER A 24 -9.54 -13.97 30.66
C SER A 24 -8.96 -14.33 29.28
N VAL A 25 -9.51 -15.40 28.75
CA VAL A 25 -9.27 -15.96 27.43
C VAL A 25 -9.74 -14.94 26.37
N LEU A 26 -8.86 -14.51 25.49
CA LEU A 26 -9.23 -14.00 24.18
C LEU A 26 -8.09 -14.30 23.19
N SER A 27 -8.52 -15.02 22.18
CA SER A 27 -7.77 -15.48 21.01
C SER A 27 -6.92 -14.41 20.36
N SER A 28 -5.67 -14.79 20.13
CA SER A 28 -4.70 -14.13 19.30
C SER A 28 -5.10 -14.11 17.82
N GLN A 29 -5.08 -12.94 17.21
CA GLN A 29 -4.65 -12.77 15.84
C GLN A 29 -3.71 -11.57 15.85
N GLY A 30 -2.45 -11.87 15.63
CA GLY A 30 -1.42 -10.86 15.45
C GLY A 30 -1.33 -10.47 13.99
N GLY A 31 -0.78 -9.31 13.77
CA GLY A 31 -0.30 -8.84 12.48
C GLY A 31 -0.81 -7.45 12.10
N GLU A 32 0.15 -6.52 11.96
CA GLU A 32 0.06 -5.21 11.32
C GLU A 32 -0.37 -4.02 12.18
N GLU A 33 0.58 -3.49 12.93
CA GLU A 33 0.57 -2.12 13.42
C GLU A 33 1.64 -1.31 12.66
N SER A 34 1.20 -0.51 11.68
CA SER A 34 1.84 0.79 11.35
C SER A 34 1.09 1.50 10.22
N SER A 35 -0.05 2.14 10.53
CA SER A 35 -0.65 3.25 9.76
C SER A 35 -1.94 3.80 10.41
N PHE A 36 -2.00 3.92 11.73
CA PHE A 36 -3.25 4.18 12.46
C PHE A 36 -3.27 5.51 13.24
N SER A 37 -3.11 6.65 12.58
CA SER A 37 -3.48 7.91 13.26
C SER A 37 -4.53 8.76 12.53
N SER A 38 -4.72 8.63 11.23
CA SER A 38 -5.78 9.34 10.51
C SER A 38 -7.07 8.54 10.31
N SER A 39 -7.01 7.21 10.37
CA SER A 39 -8.19 6.34 10.23
C SER A 39 -9.09 6.33 11.48
N ASN A 40 -8.55 6.62 12.66
CA ASN A 40 -9.32 6.58 13.91
C ASN A 40 -10.38 7.69 14.03
N VAL A 41 -10.16 8.85 13.45
CA VAL A 41 -11.15 9.94 13.47
C VAL A 41 -12.27 9.67 12.47
N ALA A 42 -11.94 9.19 11.27
CA ALA A 42 -12.92 8.82 10.25
C ALA A 42 -13.76 7.61 10.70
N ASN A 43 -13.14 6.60 11.30
CA ASN A 43 -13.84 5.44 11.87
C ASN A 43 -14.72 5.81 13.07
N SER A 44 -14.32 6.78 13.89
CA SER A 44 -15.13 7.31 14.98
C SER A 44 -16.41 8.01 14.46
N HIS A 45 -16.29 8.81 13.40
CA HIS A 45 -17.43 9.45 12.76
C HIS A 45 -18.36 8.44 12.08
N LEU A 46 -17.81 7.46 11.39
CA LEU A 46 -18.55 6.38 10.73
C LEU A 46 -19.30 5.52 11.75
N ASN A 47 -18.66 5.15 12.85
CA ASN A 47 -19.29 4.43 13.95
C ASN A 47 -20.41 5.24 14.63
N LYS A 48 -20.25 6.56 14.76
CA LYS A 48 -21.25 7.45 15.33
C LYS A 48 -22.46 7.65 14.40
N THR A 49 -22.25 7.66 13.09
CA THR A 49 -23.34 7.73 12.10
C THR A 49 -24.06 6.39 11.98
N LEU A 50 -23.33 5.27 12.01
CA LEU A 50 -23.91 3.93 12.02
C LEU A 50 -24.72 3.65 13.29
N SER A 51 -24.25 4.09 14.46
CA SER A 51 -25.03 3.94 15.69
C SER A 51 -26.33 4.73 15.64
N LYS A 52 -26.31 5.96 15.11
CA LYS A 52 -27.52 6.76 14.90
C LYS A 52 -28.48 6.11 13.90
N LEU A 53 -27.97 5.45 12.88
CA LEU A 53 -28.76 4.75 11.86
C LEU A 53 -29.42 3.52 12.48
N ILE A 54 -28.70 2.76 13.31
CA ILE A 54 -29.24 1.62 14.05
C ILE A 54 -30.30 2.07 15.07
N ASP A 55 -30.07 3.19 15.76
CA ASP A 55 -31.03 3.77 16.71
C ASP A 55 -32.37 4.14 16.06
N ARG A 56 -32.38 4.48 14.78
CA ARG A 56 -33.61 4.76 14.02
C ARG A 56 -34.39 3.50 13.62
N PHE A 57 -33.70 2.37 13.51
CA PHE A 57 -34.32 1.11 13.14
C PHE A 57 -34.68 0.18 14.31
N ASP A 58 -34.15 0.47 15.52
CA ASP A 58 -34.50 -0.28 16.73
C ASP A 58 -35.64 0.45 17.47
N ILE A 59 -36.80 -0.19 17.54
CA ILE A 59 -37.94 0.25 18.37
C ILE A 59 -37.66 -0.13 19.83
N PRO A 60 -37.87 0.75 20.81
CA PRO A 60 -37.70 0.40 22.20
C PRO A 60 -38.79 -0.58 22.64
N LEU A 61 -38.43 -1.83 22.79
CA LEU A 61 -39.16 -2.84 23.52
C LEU A 61 -38.58 -2.93 24.92
N ASP A 62 -39.47 -2.91 25.92
CA ASP A 62 -39.24 -2.80 27.33
C ASP A 62 -38.02 -3.52 27.93
N ASN A 63 -37.34 -2.79 28.83
CA ASN A 63 -36.57 -3.20 30.00
C ASN A 63 -35.81 -4.54 30.02
N GLN A 64 -34.69 -4.62 29.27
CA GLN A 64 -33.53 -5.43 29.65
C GLN A 64 -32.23 -4.82 29.06
N SER A 65 -31.65 -3.92 29.78
CA SER A 65 -30.60 -3.01 29.28
C SER A 65 -29.26 -3.67 28.89
N MET A 66 -28.93 -4.85 29.38
CA MET A 66 -27.64 -5.51 29.11
C MET A 66 -27.59 -6.32 27.79
N CYS A 67 -28.69 -6.96 27.41
CA CYS A 67 -28.78 -7.70 26.15
C CYS A 67 -28.82 -6.77 24.92
N ILE A 68 -29.39 -5.59 25.07
CA ILE A 68 -29.55 -4.60 23.99
C ILE A 68 -28.19 -4.01 23.60
N TYR A 69 -27.31 -3.73 24.56
CA TYR A 69 -25.97 -3.21 24.29
C TYR A 69 -25.10 -4.20 23.47
N HIS A 70 -25.11 -5.46 23.84
CA HIS A 70 -24.34 -6.51 23.14
C HIS A 70 -24.88 -6.81 21.73
N ARG A 71 -26.21 -6.68 21.57
CA ARG A 71 -26.87 -6.85 20.26
C ARG A 71 -26.57 -5.67 19.33
N ARG A 72 -26.53 -4.47 19.86
CA ARG A 72 -26.16 -3.21 19.18
C ARG A 72 -24.71 -3.24 18.72
N GLU A 73 -23.79 -3.65 19.56
CA GLU A 73 -22.38 -3.77 19.25
C GLU A 73 -22.10 -4.82 18.16
N LYS A 74 -22.79 -5.96 18.18
CA LYS A 74 -22.74 -6.95 17.10
C LYS A 74 -23.30 -6.44 15.77
N LYS A 75 -24.36 -5.62 15.79
CA LYS A 75 -24.93 -5.03 14.57
C LYS A 75 -24.00 -3.98 13.97
N THR A 76 -23.40 -3.11 14.78
CA THR A 76 -22.42 -2.11 14.33
C THR A 76 -21.16 -2.77 13.76
N LEU A 77 -20.64 -3.82 14.39
CA LEU A 77 -19.49 -4.57 13.89
C LEU A 77 -19.78 -5.28 12.55
N ARG A 78 -20.97 -5.83 12.36
CA ARG A 78 -21.39 -6.43 11.08
C ARG A 78 -21.52 -5.39 9.97
N LEU A 79 -22.16 -4.26 10.25
CA LEU A 79 -22.28 -3.16 9.29
C LEU A 79 -20.92 -2.57 8.90
N ASN A 80 -20.03 -2.38 9.87
CA ASN A 80 -18.67 -1.95 9.60
C ASN A 80 -17.92 -2.95 8.69
N LYS A 81 -18.06 -4.25 8.93
CA LYS A 81 -17.45 -5.27 8.05
C LYS A 81 -17.99 -5.22 6.63
N ILE A 82 -19.29 -4.97 6.45
CA ILE A 82 -19.91 -4.86 5.11
C ILE A 82 -19.46 -3.58 4.40
N ILE A 83 -19.40 -2.45 5.11
CA ILE A 83 -19.02 -1.15 4.53
C ILE A 83 -17.53 -1.09 4.21
N CYS A 84 -16.68 -1.68 5.07
CA CYS A 84 -15.23 -1.71 4.87
C CYS A 84 -14.76 -2.86 3.96
N SER A 85 -15.63 -3.80 3.58
CA SER A 85 -15.27 -4.85 2.62
C SER A 85 -15.08 -4.24 1.23
N GLN A 86 -13.90 -4.39 0.67
CA GLN A 86 -13.59 -3.97 -0.71
C GLN A 86 -14.02 -5.04 -1.73
N THR A 87 -14.33 -6.23 -1.28
CA THR A 87 -14.75 -7.35 -2.13
C THR A 87 -16.26 -7.35 -2.32
N GLU A 88 -16.70 -7.54 -3.55
CA GLU A 88 -18.10 -7.78 -3.86
C GLU A 88 -18.56 -9.11 -3.24
N PRO A 89 -19.71 -9.13 -2.54
CA PRO A 89 -20.17 -10.37 -1.95
C PRO A 89 -20.46 -11.38 -3.06
N SER A 90 -19.86 -12.56 -2.95
CA SER A 90 -19.98 -13.66 -3.92
C SER A 90 -21.40 -14.22 -4.08
N ILE A 91 -22.30 -13.84 -3.17
CA ILE A 91 -23.69 -14.34 -3.11
C ILE A 91 -24.61 -13.55 -4.05
N VAL A 92 -24.22 -12.34 -4.45
CA VAL A 92 -25.06 -11.43 -5.23
C VAL A 92 -24.60 -11.44 -6.67
N ARG A 93 -25.34 -12.15 -7.53
CA ARG A 93 -25.03 -12.24 -8.96
C ARG A 93 -25.58 -11.07 -9.78
N ASN A 94 -26.76 -10.54 -9.42
CA ASN A 94 -27.42 -9.45 -10.14
C ASN A 94 -28.12 -8.48 -9.21
N GLU A 95 -28.20 -7.21 -9.61
CA GLU A 95 -28.89 -6.14 -8.89
C GLU A 95 -30.41 -6.41 -8.81
N GLU A 96 -30.97 -6.98 -9.87
CA GLU A 96 -32.38 -7.33 -9.98
C GLU A 96 -32.78 -8.46 -9.00
N ASP A 97 -31.90 -9.42 -8.75
CA ASP A 97 -32.15 -10.52 -7.82
C ASP A 97 -32.29 -10.05 -6.37
N ILE A 98 -31.54 -9.01 -5.98
CA ILE A 98 -31.67 -8.39 -4.66
C ILE A 98 -33.00 -7.64 -4.55
N ALA A 99 -33.35 -6.87 -5.57
CA ALA A 99 -34.57 -6.08 -5.60
C ALA A 99 -35.81 -6.97 -5.54
N THR A 100 -35.81 -8.10 -6.29
CA THR A 100 -36.90 -9.10 -6.24
C THR A 100 -36.97 -9.77 -4.88
N SER A 101 -35.84 -10.15 -4.28
CA SER A 101 -35.81 -10.74 -2.92
C SER A 101 -36.34 -9.77 -1.85
N ILE A 102 -36.02 -8.47 -1.92
CA ILE A 102 -36.57 -7.48 -1.00
C ILE A 102 -38.07 -7.31 -1.25
N HIS A 103 -38.52 -7.29 -2.49
CA HIS A 103 -39.92 -7.16 -2.87
C HIS A 103 -40.75 -8.33 -2.36
N GLU A 104 -40.27 -9.57 -2.52
CA GLU A 104 -40.92 -10.79 -2.04
C GLU A 104 -41.02 -10.82 -0.51
N ARG A 105 -39.96 -10.41 0.21
CA ARG A 105 -39.98 -10.30 1.68
C ARG A 105 -40.99 -9.29 2.15
N LEU A 106 -41.11 -8.13 1.50
CA LEU A 106 -42.08 -7.10 1.87
C LEU A 106 -43.54 -7.60 1.67
N ILE A 107 -43.76 -8.53 0.74
CA ILE A 107 -45.06 -9.19 0.55
C ILE A 107 -45.32 -10.22 1.65
N GLN A 108 -44.29 -11.01 1.99
CA GLN A 108 -44.43 -12.12 2.97
C GLN A 108 -44.59 -11.59 4.40
N ASP A 109 -43.83 -10.61 4.82
CA ASP A 109 -43.80 -10.16 6.21
C ASP A 109 -45.03 -9.36 6.64
N HIS A 110 -45.76 -8.74 5.72
CA HIS A 110 -46.80 -7.77 6.07
C HIS A 110 -48.11 -7.87 5.33
N GLY A 111 -48.27 -8.79 4.37
CA GLY A 111 -49.52 -8.93 3.58
C GLY A 111 -49.99 -7.68 2.83
N SER A 112 -49.20 -6.62 2.82
CA SER A 112 -49.53 -5.31 2.26
C SER A 112 -48.80 -5.09 0.92
N THR A 113 -49.55 -5.28 -0.16
CA THR A 113 -49.07 -5.01 -1.52
C THR A 113 -48.66 -3.57 -1.77
N GLU A 114 -49.13 -2.62 -0.93
CA GLU A 114 -48.85 -1.20 -1.05
C GLU A 114 -47.39 -0.85 -0.78
N LYS A 115 -46.74 -1.49 0.21
CA LYS A 115 -45.34 -1.28 0.55
C LYS A 115 -44.39 -1.85 -0.50
N ALA A 116 -44.76 -3.02 -1.03
CA ALA A 116 -44.00 -3.64 -2.14
C ALA A 116 -44.08 -2.79 -3.41
N TYR A 117 -45.24 -2.23 -3.70
CA TYR A 117 -45.43 -1.30 -4.82
C TYR A 117 -44.62 0.02 -4.66
N ARG A 118 -44.61 0.55 -3.44
CA ARG A 118 -43.82 1.75 -3.09
C ARG A 118 -42.31 1.48 -3.23
N PHE A 119 -41.83 0.32 -2.78
CA PHE A 119 -40.44 -0.12 -2.99
C PHE A 119 -40.10 -0.23 -4.49
N GLY A 120 -40.94 -0.85 -5.30
CA GLY A 120 -40.72 -0.96 -6.75
C GLY A 120 -40.60 0.42 -7.43
N ARG A 121 -41.41 1.40 -7.02
CA ARG A 121 -41.33 2.78 -7.53
C ARG A 121 -40.03 3.47 -7.14
N LEU A 122 -39.54 3.26 -5.91
CA LEU A 122 -38.26 3.81 -5.45
C LEU A 122 -37.07 3.10 -6.11
N TYR A 123 -37.14 1.80 -6.32
CA TYR A 123 -36.15 1.04 -7.06
C TYR A 123 -35.99 1.53 -8.49
N ASN A 124 -37.09 1.75 -9.20
CA ASN A 124 -37.07 2.30 -10.56
C ASN A 124 -36.43 3.71 -10.63
N LYS A 125 -36.68 4.56 -9.61
CA LYS A 125 -35.98 5.84 -9.48
C LYS A 125 -34.49 5.68 -9.20
N LEU A 126 -34.09 4.68 -8.39
CA LEU A 126 -32.70 4.37 -8.12
C LEU A 126 -32.01 3.79 -9.37
N ALA A 127 -32.66 2.89 -10.08
CA ALA A 127 -32.14 2.29 -11.32
C ALA A 127 -31.93 3.32 -12.43
N SER A 128 -32.83 4.31 -12.55
CA SER A 128 -32.72 5.38 -13.53
C SER A 128 -31.66 6.44 -13.19
N ASN A 129 -31.11 6.43 -11.98
CA ASN A 129 -30.11 7.40 -11.55
C ASN A 129 -28.68 6.95 -11.90
N ASN A 130 -28.11 7.49 -12.96
CA ASN A 130 -26.75 7.16 -13.44
C ASN A 130 -25.60 7.78 -12.61
N ARG A 131 -25.92 8.55 -11.57
CA ARG A 131 -24.90 9.20 -10.73
C ARG A 131 -24.37 8.31 -9.58
N LEU A 132 -25.06 7.21 -9.29
CA LEU A 132 -24.68 6.28 -8.24
C LEU A 132 -23.92 5.09 -8.85
N GLY A 133 -22.63 5.01 -8.60
CA GLY A 133 -21.74 3.98 -9.16
C GLY A 133 -21.90 2.58 -8.57
N LYS A 134 -22.36 2.47 -7.30
CA LYS A 134 -22.45 1.17 -6.58
C LYS A 134 -23.87 0.92 -6.06
N LYS A 135 -24.85 0.89 -6.93
CA LYS A 135 -26.28 0.71 -6.58
C LYS A 135 -26.54 -0.60 -5.85
N TRP A 136 -25.93 -1.67 -6.28
CA TRP A 136 -26.06 -3.02 -5.68
C TRP A 136 -25.59 -3.07 -4.22
N SER A 137 -24.55 -2.33 -3.86
CA SER A 137 -24.06 -2.26 -2.48
C SER A 137 -25.07 -1.63 -1.54
N ILE A 138 -25.82 -0.64 -2.03
CA ILE A 138 -26.90 0.02 -1.28
C ILE A 138 -28.05 -0.95 -1.09
N LEU A 139 -28.47 -1.66 -2.15
CA LEU A 139 -29.54 -2.66 -2.08
C LEU A 139 -29.16 -3.83 -1.17
N TYR A 140 -27.94 -4.30 -1.23
CA TYR A 140 -27.43 -5.34 -0.36
C TYR A 140 -27.40 -4.90 1.11
N LEU A 141 -26.98 -3.66 1.39
CA LEU A 141 -27.03 -3.10 2.74
C LEU A 141 -28.47 -3.04 3.26
N LEU A 142 -29.42 -2.58 2.44
CA LEU A 142 -30.85 -2.53 2.78
C LEU A 142 -31.43 -3.93 3.03
N SER A 143 -31.07 -4.92 2.22
CA SER A 143 -31.47 -6.31 2.40
C SER A 143 -30.96 -6.89 3.72
N ASN A 144 -29.69 -6.65 4.08
CA ASN A 144 -29.13 -7.11 5.35
C ASN A 144 -29.69 -6.38 6.56
N LEU A 145 -30.04 -5.09 6.45
CA LEU A 145 -30.71 -4.34 7.50
C LEU A 145 -32.10 -4.92 7.74
N SER A 146 -32.87 -5.28 6.70
CA SER A 146 -34.18 -5.91 6.83
C SER A 146 -34.13 -7.29 7.47
N SER A 147 -33.04 -8.06 7.22
CA SER A 147 -32.85 -9.39 7.83
C SER A 147 -32.46 -9.35 9.32
N LEU A 148 -32.29 -8.14 9.91
CA LEU A 148 -31.92 -7.93 11.31
C LEU A 148 -33.14 -7.62 12.22
N ASP A 149 -34.34 -8.05 11.88
CA ASP A 149 -35.62 -7.77 12.60
C ASP A 149 -35.94 -6.26 12.69
N VAL A 150 -35.70 -5.53 11.63
CA VAL A 150 -36.07 -4.12 11.51
C VAL A 150 -37.54 -4.05 11.16
N THR A 151 -38.34 -3.51 12.06
CA THR A 151 -39.79 -3.33 11.79
C THR A 151 -40.03 -2.21 10.78
N VAL A 152 -41.07 -2.41 9.95
CA VAL A 152 -41.42 -1.56 8.79
C VAL A 152 -41.70 -0.10 9.11
N ARG A 153 -41.88 0.29 10.40
CA ARG A 153 -41.99 1.72 10.80
C ARG A 153 -40.71 2.52 10.53
N GLY A 154 -39.54 1.89 10.52
CA GLY A 154 -38.29 2.57 10.16
C GLY A 154 -38.22 2.97 8.68
N LEU A 155 -38.89 2.21 7.78
CA LEU A 155 -38.93 2.52 6.35
C LEU A 155 -39.83 3.70 5.98
N GLN A 156 -40.82 4.03 6.82
CA GLN A 156 -41.69 5.19 6.59
C GLN A 156 -40.97 6.52 6.79
N ASN A 157 -39.94 6.55 7.65
CA ASN A 157 -39.13 7.75 7.91
C ASN A 157 -38.01 7.94 6.89
N ILE A 158 -37.65 6.92 6.10
CA ILE A 158 -36.62 7.05 5.03
C ILE A 158 -37.15 7.88 3.85
N ASP A 159 -38.47 7.86 3.62
CA ASP A 159 -39.06 8.62 2.53
C ASP A 159 -38.96 10.14 2.70
N SER A 160 -38.91 10.63 3.95
CA SER A 160 -38.75 12.05 4.22
C SER A 160 -37.33 12.56 4.07
N GLU A 161 -36.33 11.65 4.20
CA GLU A 161 -34.91 11.98 4.08
C GLU A 161 -34.32 11.70 2.69
N VAL A 162 -34.95 10.84 1.87
CA VAL A 162 -34.55 10.63 0.47
C VAL A 162 -34.78 11.88 -0.37
N GLU A 163 -35.69 12.74 0.04
CA GLU A 163 -35.92 14.05 -0.58
C GLU A 163 -34.74 15.03 -0.34
N TYR A 164 -33.98 14.83 0.76
CA TYR A 164 -32.76 15.61 1.06
C TYR A 164 -31.49 15.06 0.39
N LEU A 165 -31.54 13.88 -0.20
CA LEU A 165 -30.41 13.26 -0.93
C LEU A 165 -30.47 13.51 -2.45
N GLN A 166 -31.40 14.34 -2.93
CA GLN A 166 -31.28 14.88 -4.27
C GLN A 166 -30.08 15.82 -4.28
N PRO A 167 -29.11 15.62 -5.19
CA PRO A 167 -28.03 16.58 -5.33
C PRO A 167 -28.69 17.92 -5.66
N PRO A 168 -28.23 19.00 -5.04
CA PRO A 168 -28.78 20.31 -5.35
C PRO A 168 -28.68 20.52 -6.86
N VAL A 169 -29.79 20.71 -7.48
CA VAL A 169 -29.88 21.23 -8.85
C VAL A 169 -28.95 22.44 -8.84
N SER A 170 -28.01 22.44 -9.77
CA SER A 170 -26.99 23.48 -9.94
C SER A 170 -27.64 24.86 -9.75
N ARG A 171 -27.55 25.39 -8.54
CA ARG A 171 -27.86 26.78 -8.30
C ARG A 171 -26.73 27.61 -8.86
N PRO A 172 -27.02 28.78 -9.44
CA PRO A 172 -25.99 29.70 -9.88
C PRO A 172 -25.01 29.95 -8.74
N PHE A 173 -23.75 30.08 -9.07
CA PHE A 173 -22.58 30.17 -8.22
C PHE A 173 -22.66 31.21 -7.05
N GLU A 174 -23.69 31.99 -6.99
CA GLU A 174 -23.84 33.01 -5.94
C GLU A 174 -24.25 32.48 -4.56
N THR A 175 -24.57 31.18 -4.39
CA THR A 175 -25.20 30.73 -3.14
C THR A 175 -24.56 29.55 -2.44
N THR A 176 -23.47 28.97 -2.97
CA THR A 176 -22.89 27.79 -2.34
C THR A 176 -21.38 27.84 -2.22
N ILE A 177 -20.89 28.88 -1.59
CA ILE A 177 -19.71 28.76 -0.78
C ILE A 177 -20.16 28.76 0.66
N GLN A 178 -20.70 27.63 1.09
CA GLN A 178 -20.63 27.26 2.48
C GLN A 178 -19.23 26.79 2.63
N ASP A 179 -18.38 27.68 3.18
CA ASP A 179 -17.46 27.06 4.06
C ASP A 179 -16.42 27.99 4.54
N ASP A 180 -16.18 27.82 5.73
CA ASP A 180 -15.00 28.12 6.53
C ASP A 180 -14.45 29.57 6.51
N THR A 181 -15.12 30.48 5.87
CA THR A 181 -14.88 31.91 6.10
C THR A 181 -16.04 32.49 6.88
N SER A 182 -16.01 32.28 8.21
CA SER A 182 -17.01 32.74 9.17
C SER A 182 -17.28 34.26 9.13
N ASN A 183 -16.48 35.02 8.43
CA ASN A 183 -16.59 36.48 8.38
C ASN A 183 -17.33 37.03 7.13
N SER A 184 -17.28 36.34 5.98
CA SER A 184 -17.95 36.82 4.76
C SER A 184 -19.49 36.58 4.79
N SER A 185 -19.92 35.44 5.34
CA SER A 185 -21.36 35.13 5.43
C SER A 185 -22.09 35.98 6.49
N ARG A 186 -21.39 36.48 7.50
CA ARG A 186 -21.98 37.38 8.48
C ARG A 186 -22.30 38.76 7.88
N ASN A 187 -21.48 39.22 6.98
CA ASN A 187 -21.69 40.54 6.36
C ASN A 187 -22.89 40.53 5.39
N THR A 188 -23.07 39.44 4.63
CA THR A 188 -24.23 39.31 3.74
C THR A 188 -25.54 39.21 4.50
N ARG A 189 -25.55 38.46 5.63
CA ARG A 189 -26.76 38.41 6.52
C ARG A 189 -27.04 39.73 7.20
N ARG A 190 -26.03 40.51 7.60
CA ARG A 190 -26.25 41.86 8.20
C ARG A 190 -26.77 42.85 7.16
N ARG A 191 -26.35 42.79 5.89
CA ARG A 191 -26.91 43.65 4.82
C ARG A 191 -28.39 43.31 4.55
N LEU A 192 -28.77 42.01 4.55
CA LEU A 192 -30.20 41.62 4.45
C LEU A 192 -31.03 42.05 5.66
N ALA A 193 -30.50 41.86 6.86
CA ALA A 193 -31.19 42.30 8.10
C ALA A 193 -31.36 43.84 8.19
N ARG A 194 -30.39 44.60 7.62
CA ARG A 194 -30.50 46.06 7.53
C ARG A 194 -31.58 46.49 6.57
N ASN A 195 -31.75 45.80 5.43
CA ASN A 195 -32.81 46.05 4.46
C ASN A 195 -34.19 45.68 5.01
N GLU A 196 -34.28 44.61 5.80
CA GLU A 196 -35.53 44.24 6.51
C GLU A 196 -35.90 45.25 7.61
N SER A 197 -34.90 45.75 8.37
CA SER A 197 -35.15 46.76 9.38
C SER A 197 -35.61 48.10 8.79
N LEU A 198 -35.14 48.46 7.58
CA LEU A 198 -35.61 49.64 6.87
C LEU A 198 -37.06 49.47 6.33
N ARG A 199 -37.44 48.27 5.88
CA ARG A 199 -38.81 47.96 5.46
C ARG A 199 -39.78 47.93 6.64
N SER A 200 -39.38 47.39 7.81
CA SER A 200 -40.20 47.40 9.01
C SER A 200 -40.40 48.80 9.57
N ASN A 201 -39.43 49.70 9.44
CA ASN A 201 -39.57 51.09 9.84
C ASN A 201 -40.51 51.88 8.92
N GLU A 202 -40.58 51.54 7.60
CA GLU A 202 -41.57 52.14 6.67
C GLU A 202 -43.02 51.66 7.00
N MET A 203 -43.18 50.39 7.42
CA MET A 203 -44.50 49.88 7.84
C MET A 203 -44.95 50.42 9.18
N GLU A 204 -44.05 50.71 10.14
CA GLU A 204 -44.38 51.29 11.43
C GLU A 204 -44.78 52.79 11.34
N MET A 205 -44.36 53.51 10.28
CA MET A 205 -44.75 54.93 10.09
C MET A 205 -46.20 55.10 9.76
N ASP A 206 -46.87 54.12 9.14
CA ASP A 206 -48.31 54.19 8.83
C ASP A 206 -49.24 53.91 9.99
N ILE A 207 -48.71 53.43 11.12
CA ILE A 207 -49.48 53.02 12.31
C ILE A 207 -49.41 54.09 13.45
N LEU A 208 -48.49 55.05 13.36
CA LEU A 208 -48.28 56.04 14.40
C LEU A 208 -49.25 57.24 14.27
N PRO A 209 -49.75 57.78 15.39
CA PRO A 209 -50.60 58.98 15.35
C PRO A 209 -49.87 60.18 14.69
N PRO A 210 -50.62 61.06 14.00
CA PRO A 210 -50.04 62.17 13.26
C PRO A 210 -49.13 63.11 14.08
N ALA A 211 -49.36 63.26 15.37
CA ALA A 211 -48.56 64.10 16.25
C ALA A 211 -47.11 63.51 16.48
N VAL A 212 -46.98 62.21 16.48
CA VAL A 212 -45.66 61.49 16.66
C VAL A 212 -44.89 61.48 15.36
N GLN A 213 -45.60 61.41 14.23
CA GLN A 213 -44.95 61.49 12.90
C GLN A 213 -44.37 62.89 12.63
N LEU A 214 -45.07 63.93 13.10
CA LEU A 214 -44.62 65.34 13.01
C LEU A 214 -43.37 65.58 13.93
N GLN A 215 -43.31 64.95 15.09
CA GLN A 215 -42.15 65.06 15.97
C GLN A 215 -40.93 64.30 15.39
N ARG A 216 -41.12 63.10 14.88
CA ARG A 216 -40.03 62.35 14.21
C ARG A 216 -39.56 63.05 12.93
N ALA A 217 -40.50 63.64 12.14
CA ALA A 217 -40.08 64.41 10.94
C ALA A 217 -39.33 65.71 11.35
N LYS A 218 -39.71 66.37 12.51
CA LYS A 218 -38.93 67.46 13.05
C LYS A 218 -37.62 67.10 13.71
N GLU A 219 -37.51 65.93 14.24
CA GLU A 219 -36.24 65.40 14.78
C GLU A 219 -35.31 64.91 13.59
N GLN A 220 -35.86 64.33 12.55
CA GLN A 220 -35.10 64.01 11.33
C GLN A 220 -34.66 65.29 10.57
N GLN A 221 -35.49 66.36 10.55
CA GLN A 221 -35.06 67.66 10.03
C GLN A 221 -34.03 68.41 10.95
N ARG A 222 -33.96 68.06 12.23
CA ARG A 222 -32.92 68.64 13.12
C ARG A 222 -31.61 67.82 13.12
N SER A 223 -31.60 66.58 12.61
CA SER A 223 -30.35 65.80 12.37
C SER A 223 -29.68 66.11 11.02
N ASP A 224 -30.37 66.85 10.17
CA ASP A 224 -29.85 67.32 8.84
C ASP A 224 -28.97 68.54 8.95
N VAL A 225 -28.26 68.71 10.07
CA VAL A 225 -27.21 69.71 10.13
C VAL A 225 -25.98 69.20 9.40
N SER A 226 -25.81 69.62 8.14
CA SER A 226 -24.64 69.46 7.26
C SER A 226 -24.34 68.03 6.75
N SER A 227 -25.29 67.35 6.11
CA SER A 227 -25.01 66.26 5.23
C SER A 227 -24.34 66.81 3.95
N VAL A 228 -23.08 66.57 3.76
CA VAL A 228 -22.35 66.93 2.57
C VAL A 228 -22.82 66.00 1.44
N TYR A 229 -23.49 66.56 0.40
CA TYR A 229 -23.81 65.87 -0.81
C TYR A 229 -22.55 65.64 -1.66
N VAL A 230 -22.16 64.38 -1.87
CA VAL A 230 -20.98 64.04 -2.67
C VAL A 230 -21.40 63.75 -4.10
N THR A 231 -20.65 64.28 -5.06
CA THR A 231 -20.90 64.06 -6.49
C THR A 231 -20.41 62.70 -6.95
N GLU A 232 -20.99 62.13 -8.03
CA GLU A 232 -20.57 60.85 -8.61
C GLU A 232 -19.08 60.87 -9.00
N SER A 233 -18.54 62.01 -9.45
CA SER A 233 -17.12 62.19 -9.81
C SER A 233 -16.18 62.05 -8.59
N ASP A 234 -16.61 62.54 -7.43
CA ASP A 234 -15.82 62.43 -6.19
C ASP A 234 -15.80 61.01 -5.68
N LEU A 235 -16.95 60.29 -5.80
CA LEU A 235 -17.03 58.86 -5.43
C LEU A 235 -16.19 57.97 -6.37
N LEU A 236 -16.14 58.29 -7.66
CA LEU A 236 -15.29 57.59 -8.64
C LEU A 236 -13.80 57.77 -8.30
N ARG A 237 -13.40 58.96 -7.87
CA ARG A 237 -12.05 59.22 -7.47
C ARG A 237 -11.64 58.45 -6.20
N ASP A 238 -12.55 58.42 -5.23
CA ASP A 238 -12.35 57.65 -4.00
C ASP A 238 -12.25 56.14 -4.27
N LEU A 239 -13.05 55.62 -5.19
CA LEU A 239 -13.01 54.22 -5.56
C LEU A 239 -11.70 53.78 -6.17
N ILE A 240 -10.99 54.65 -6.90
CA ILE A 240 -9.64 54.34 -7.45
C ILE A 240 -8.60 54.16 -6.32
N PHE A 241 -8.69 54.99 -5.28
CA PHE A 241 -7.83 54.83 -4.12
C PHE A 241 -8.16 53.51 -3.38
N ILE A 242 -9.45 53.17 -3.27
CA ILE A 242 -9.85 51.93 -2.64
C ILE A 242 -9.39 50.71 -3.46
N PHE A 243 -9.40 50.76 -4.80
CA PHE A 243 -8.86 49.70 -5.64
C PHE A 243 -7.37 49.47 -5.42
N GLN A 244 -6.62 50.51 -5.03
CA GLN A 244 -5.20 50.41 -4.65
C GLN A 244 -5.01 49.99 -3.17
N GLY A 245 -6.11 49.76 -2.43
CA GLY A 245 -6.09 49.41 -1.01
C GLY A 245 -5.75 50.57 -0.09
N ILE A 246 -6.01 51.81 -0.56
CA ILE A 246 -5.80 53.03 0.20
C ILE A 246 -7.17 53.58 0.60
N ASP A 247 -7.33 54.04 1.84
CA ASP A 247 -8.57 54.67 2.30
C ASP A 247 -8.86 55.93 1.55
N GLY A 248 -10.10 56.07 1.05
CA GLY A 248 -10.53 57.28 0.40
C GLY A 248 -10.92 58.36 1.39
N GLN A 249 -11.26 59.56 0.86
CA GLN A 249 -11.71 60.68 1.65
C GLN A 249 -13.12 60.42 2.25
N TYR A 250 -13.99 59.81 1.44
CA TYR A 250 -15.41 59.59 1.77
C TYR A 250 -15.72 58.13 2.17
N ILE A 251 -14.92 57.22 1.71
CA ILE A 251 -15.09 55.78 1.95
C ILE A 251 -13.83 55.27 2.70
N LYS A 252 -14.06 54.66 3.87
CA LYS A 252 -12.98 54.16 4.73
C LYS A 252 -13.20 52.71 5.07
N PHE A 253 -12.08 51.98 5.23
CA PHE A 253 -12.09 50.59 5.70
C PHE A 253 -12.33 50.52 7.19
N ASN A 254 -13.34 49.83 7.64
CA ASN A 254 -13.64 49.57 9.05
C ASN A 254 -13.06 48.21 9.46
N PRO A 255 -12.00 48.13 10.27
CA PRO A 255 -11.40 46.88 10.69
C PRO A 255 -12.30 46.03 11.57
N GLU A 256 -13.23 46.65 12.34
CA GLU A 256 -14.14 45.89 13.20
C GLU A 256 -15.17 45.09 12.41
N LEU A 257 -15.66 45.65 11.31
CA LEU A 257 -16.66 45.03 10.43
C LEU A 257 -16.01 44.27 9.25
N ASN A 258 -14.72 44.47 9.07
CA ASN A 258 -13.93 43.95 7.94
C ASN A 258 -14.59 44.30 6.57
N ASP A 259 -15.13 45.54 6.48
CA ASP A 259 -15.89 46.03 5.36
C ASP A 259 -15.66 47.55 5.17
N TYR A 260 -15.89 48.06 3.96
CA TYR A 260 -15.84 49.49 3.71
C TYR A 260 -17.14 50.16 4.16
N SER A 261 -17.01 51.33 4.75
CA SER A 261 -18.14 52.14 5.20
C SER A 261 -17.99 53.61 4.78
N LEU A 262 -19.11 54.28 4.53
CA LEU A 262 -19.10 55.72 4.32
C LEU A 262 -18.85 56.48 5.63
N VAL A 263 -18.11 57.55 5.55
CA VAL A 263 -17.85 58.41 6.71
C VAL A 263 -19.18 59.03 7.20
N SER A 264 -19.36 59.09 8.51
CA SER A 264 -20.55 59.66 9.14
C SER A 264 -20.76 61.13 8.76
N GLY A 265 -21.97 61.46 8.27
CA GLY A 265 -22.34 62.82 7.87
C GLY A 265 -22.41 63.04 6.32
N ILE A 266 -22.19 62.02 5.53
CA ILE A 266 -22.27 62.02 4.08
C ILE A 266 -23.67 61.48 3.64
N SER A 267 -24.35 62.19 2.73
CA SER A 267 -25.60 61.70 2.16
C SER A 267 -25.41 61.32 0.69
N VAL A 268 -25.54 60.04 0.39
CA VAL A 268 -25.46 59.46 -0.97
C VAL A 268 -26.79 58.77 -1.24
N SER A 269 -27.30 58.77 -2.48
CA SER A 269 -28.49 58.05 -2.86
C SER A 269 -28.31 56.52 -2.65
N LYS A 270 -29.29 55.84 -2.09
CA LYS A 270 -29.21 54.37 -1.78
C LYS A 270 -28.71 53.50 -2.99
N PRO A 271 -29.18 53.71 -4.23
CA PRO A 271 -28.70 52.97 -5.38
C PRO A 271 -27.20 53.21 -5.68
N MET A 272 -26.69 54.43 -5.47
CA MET A 272 -25.26 54.72 -5.64
C MET A 272 -24.47 54.13 -4.50
N GLU A 273 -24.97 54.18 -3.27
CA GLU A 273 -24.33 53.53 -2.11
C GLU A 273 -24.12 52.04 -2.32
N GLU A 274 -25.14 51.31 -2.82
CA GLU A 274 -25.01 49.86 -3.10
C GLU A 274 -23.99 49.57 -4.23
N MET A 275 -23.93 50.42 -5.28
CA MET A 275 -22.93 50.28 -6.33
C MET A 275 -21.51 50.53 -5.81
N VAL A 276 -21.35 51.55 -4.96
CA VAL A 276 -20.06 51.88 -4.35
C VAL A 276 -19.55 50.74 -3.46
N PHE A 277 -20.41 50.17 -2.62
CA PHE A 277 -19.98 49.00 -1.78
C PHE A 277 -19.63 47.78 -2.62
N LYS A 278 -20.40 47.46 -3.68
CA LYS A 278 -20.03 46.37 -4.61
C LYS A 278 -18.69 46.60 -5.31
N LEU A 279 -18.35 47.83 -5.61
CA LEU A 279 -17.05 48.20 -6.19
C LEU A 279 -15.95 48.21 -5.12
N ALA A 280 -16.26 48.65 -3.89
CA ALA A 280 -15.30 48.66 -2.81
C ALA A 280 -14.83 47.24 -2.41
N ASP A 281 -15.68 46.22 -2.62
CA ASP A 281 -15.29 44.81 -2.44
C ASP A 281 -14.02 44.43 -3.23
N ILE A 282 -13.75 45.07 -4.40
CA ILE A 282 -12.57 44.85 -5.22
C ILE A 282 -11.29 45.23 -4.43
N GLY A 283 -11.32 46.35 -3.73
CA GLY A 283 -10.20 46.81 -2.90
C GLY A 283 -9.90 45.84 -1.75
N TRP A 284 -10.93 45.28 -1.12
CA TRP A 284 -10.75 44.28 -0.10
C TRP A 284 -10.11 42.99 -0.63
N LEU A 285 -10.59 42.49 -1.78
CA LEU A 285 -10.00 41.32 -2.47
C LEU A 285 -8.53 41.56 -2.80
N TYR A 286 -8.21 42.75 -3.32
CA TYR A 286 -6.85 43.13 -3.63
C TYR A 286 -5.95 43.14 -2.40
N ILE A 287 -6.36 43.76 -1.30
CA ILE A 287 -5.60 43.82 -0.04
C ILE A 287 -5.31 42.41 0.46
N LYS A 288 -6.29 41.52 0.42
CA LYS A 288 -6.16 40.13 0.87
C LYS A 288 -5.10 39.39 0.07
N ILE A 289 -5.14 39.48 -1.27
CA ILE A 289 -4.20 38.82 -2.16
C ILE A 289 -2.78 39.41 -1.97
N ARG A 290 -2.67 40.72 -1.94
CA ARG A 290 -1.38 41.41 -1.72
C ARG A 290 -0.75 41.01 -0.40
N LYS A 291 -1.54 40.95 0.69
CA LYS A 291 -1.07 40.52 2.00
C LYS A 291 -0.52 39.09 1.96
N PHE A 292 -1.23 38.18 1.30
CA PHE A 292 -0.76 36.80 1.13
C PHE A 292 0.56 36.74 0.37
N VAL A 293 0.67 37.45 -0.77
CA VAL A 293 1.90 37.48 -1.56
C VAL A 293 3.05 38.03 -0.74
N GLN A 294 2.86 39.15 -0.02
CA GLN A 294 3.90 39.77 0.81
C GLN A 294 4.36 38.85 1.93
N LEU A 295 3.44 38.25 2.69
CA LEU A 295 3.80 37.34 3.78
C LEU A 295 4.57 36.13 3.27
N ASN A 296 4.32 35.71 2.05
CA ASN A 296 4.89 34.51 1.49
C ASN A 296 6.20 34.74 0.74
N VAL A 297 6.45 35.94 0.25
CA VAL A 297 7.76 36.32 -0.32
C VAL A 297 8.85 36.35 0.78
N ASP A 298 8.48 36.78 1.99
CA ASP A 298 9.42 36.85 3.13
C ASP A 298 9.60 35.47 3.82
N ASN A 299 8.81 34.47 3.48
CA ASN A 299 8.78 33.18 4.14
C ASN A 299 9.66 32.16 3.41
N SER A 300 10.87 31.92 3.94
CA SER A 300 11.83 30.96 3.39
C SER A 300 11.34 29.49 3.35
N ASN A 301 10.23 29.18 4.04
CA ASN A 301 9.68 27.82 4.11
C ASN A 301 8.67 27.49 3.00
N ILE A 302 8.36 28.44 2.11
CA ILE A 302 7.50 28.19 0.96
C ILE A 302 8.33 27.51 -0.12
N GLY A 303 7.85 26.35 -0.57
CA GLY A 303 8.51 25.62 -1.62
C GLY A 303 8.45 26.31 -2.99
N LEU A 304 9.15 25.75 -3.96
CA LEU A 304 9.26 26.30 -5.33
C LEU A 304 7.90 26.45 -6.02
N VAL A 305 6.99 25.48 -5.82
CA VAL A 305 5.63 25.53 -6.37
C VAL A 305 4.82 26.66 -5.74
N GLY A 306 4.98 26.87 -4.44
CA GLY A 306 4.36 27.98 -3.71
C GLY A 306 4.90 29.35 -4.14
N GLN A 307 6.21 29.46 -4.35
CA GLN A 307 6.84 30.67 -4.90
C GLN A 307 6.33 30.97 -6.32
N SER A 308 6.18 29.94 -7.17
CA SER A 308 5.61 30.07 -8.50
C SER A 308 4.15 30.54 -8.46
N LEU A 309 3.35 30.10 -7.46
CA LEU A 309 2.01 30.62 -7.25
C LEU A 309 2.03 32.11 -6.88
N CYS A 310 2.91 32.52 -5.95
CA CYS A 310 3.05 33.92 -5.57
C CYS A 310 3.48 34.79 -6.77
N ALA A 311 4.42 34.31 -7.58
CA ALA A 311 4.84 35.01 -8.79
C ALA A 311 3.70 35.14 -9.82
N ALA A 312 2.89 34.07 -10.01
CA ALA A 312 1.73 34.11 -10.89
C ALA A 312 0.67 35.09 -10.38
N LEU A 313 0.37 35.11 -9.09
CA LEU A 313 -0.54 36.07 -8.46
C LEU A 313 -0.01 37.51 -8.60
N GLN A 314 1.28 37.74 -8.43
CA GLN A 314 1.89 39.03 -8.59
C GLN A 314 1.85 39.53 -10.04
N HIS A 315 1.98 38.61 -11.00
CA HIS A 315 1.81 38.95 -12.43
C HIS A 315 0.38 39.42 -12.71
N GLU A 316 -0.65 38.72 -12.23
CA GLU A 316 -2.04 39.14 -12.38
C GLU A 316 -2.34 40.46 -11.67
N LEU A 317 -1.75 40.69 -10.50
CA LEU A 317 -1.85 41.99 -9.83
C LEU A 317 -1.18 43.13 -10.64
N THR A 318 -0.13 42.83 -11.41
CA THR A 318 0.49 43.80 -12.31
C THR A 318 -0.44 44.17 -13.46
N GLU A 319 -1.14 43.19 -14.04
CA GLU A 319 -2.18 43.49 -15.05
C GLU A 319 -3.35 44.28 -14.43
N TYR A 320 -3.73 43.99 -13.20
CA TYR A 320 -4.70 44.78 -12.47
C TYR A 320 -4.26 46.25 -12.27
N TYR A 321 -3.00 46.52 -11.92
CA TYR A 321 -2.50 47.88 -11.82
C TYR A 321 -2.53 48.64 -13.17
N LYS A 322 -2.28 47.98 -14.29
CA LYS A 322 -2.43 48.59 -15.62
C LYS A 322 -3.88 49.07 -15.86
N LEU A 323 -4.86 48.24 -15.45
CA LEU A 323 -6.27 48.64 -15.56
C LEU A 323 -6.56 49.86 -14.68
N ILE A 324 -6.08 49.91 -13.44
CA ILE A 324 -6.28 51.06 -12.54
C ILE A 324 -5.66 52.33 -13.17
N ALA A 325 -4.47 52.28 -13.70
CA ALA A 325 -3.79 53.39 -14.34
C ALA A 325 -4.61 53.92 -15.54
N ILE A 326 -5.21 53.06 -16.34
CA ILE A 326 -6.10 53.43 -17.43
C ILE A 326 -7.36 54.15 -16.90
N LEU A 327 -7.95 53.65 -15.83
CA LEU A 327 -9.13 54.25 -15.22
C LEU A 327 -8.82 55.62 -14.61
N GLU A 328 -7.70 55.75 -13.93
CA GLU A 328 -7.22 57.00 -13.36
C GLU A 328 -6.99 58.07 -14.45
N ALA A 329 -6.26 57.71 -15.52
CA ALA A 329 -6.05 58.60 -16.68
C ALA A 329 -7.36 59.06 -17.32
N GLN A 330 -8.40 58.25 -17.36
CA GLN A 330 -9.70 58.61 -17.85
C GLN A 330 -10.46 59.56 -16.95
N ILE A 331 -10.39 59.38 -15.63
CA ILE A 331 -10.98 60.31 -14.66
C ILE A 331 -10.26 61.67 -14.71
N GLU A 332 -8.93 61.69 -14.83
CA GLU A 332 -8.17 62.91 -14.94
C GLU A 332 -8.55 63.71 -16.21
N LYS A 333 -8.69 63.03 -17.34
CA LYS A 333 -9.20 63.64 -18.57
C LYS A 333 -10.59 64.23 -18.36
N GLN A 334 -11.51 63.51 -17.75
CA GLN A 334 -12.86 63.98 -17.47
C GLN A 334 -12.89 65.23 -16.57
N ILE A 335 -11.95 65.32 -15.64
CA ILE A 335 -11.82 66.48 -14.77
C ILE A 335 -11.22 67.67 -15.51
N ALA A 336 -10.24 67.42 -16.43
CA ALA A 336 -9.60 68.47 -17.24
C ALA A 336 -10.56 69.06 -18.32
N ASP A 337 -11.41 68.22 -18.95
CA ASP A 337 -12.31 68.59 -20.04
C ASP A 337 -13.67 69.11 -19.60
N LYS A 338 -13.78 69.80 -18.46
CA LYS A 338 -15.02 70.42 -17.92
C LYS A 338 -15.78 71.35 -18.86
N SER A 339 -15.28 71.59 -20.07
CA SER A 339 -15.82 72.59 -21.03
C SER A 339 -16.72 72.05 -22.15
N LEU A 340 -16.91 70.72 -22.28
CA LEU A 340 -17.79 70.15 -23.32
C LEU A 340 -18.73 69.06 -22.75
N PRO A 341 -20.07 69.29 -22.85
CA PRO A 341 -21.05 68.29 -22.46
C PRO A 341 -21.17 67.19 -23.54
N ASN A 342 -20.21 66.30 -23.66
CA ASN A 342 -20.41 65.09 -24.44
C ASN A 342 -20.70 63.92 -23.49
N ASP A 343 -21.97 63.71 -23.21
CA ASP A 343 -22.51 62.66 -22.36
C ASP A 343 -22.10 61.24 -22.73
N GLN A 344 -21.52 61.03 -23.90
CA GLN A 344 -21.14 59.70 -24.40
C GLN A 344 -19.79 59.19 -23.99
N GLN A 345 -18.91 59.98 -23.45
CA GLN A 345 -17.54 59.59 -23.08
C GLN A 345 -17.21 59.66 -21.57
N SER A 346 -18.13 60.13 -20.73
CA SER A 346 -17.87 60.23 -19.28
C SER A 346 -17.89 58.86 -18.58
N LEU A 347 -16.95 58.63 -17.68
CA LEU A 347 -16.91 57.48 -16.82
C LEU A 347 -17.99 57.66 -15.77
N THR A 348 -18.95 56.72 -15.68
CA THR A 348 -19.98 56.66 -14.64
C THR A 348 -19.78 55.42 -13.76
N LEU A 349 -20.37 55.36 -12.58
CA LEU A 349 -20.30 54.21 -11.68
C LEU A 349 -20.79 52.93 -12.37
N LYS A 350 -21.80 53.03 -13.23
CA LYS A 350 -22.27 51.85 -14.00
C LYS A 350 -21.27 51.38 -15.03
N ARG A 351 -20.59 52.29 -15.71
CA ARG A 351 -19.53 51.97 -16.63
C ARG A 351 -18.33 51.37 -15.96
N LEU A 352 -17.92 51.95 -14.85
CA LEU A 352 -16.86 51.41 -14.01
C LEU A 352 -17.16 49.97 -13.56
N MET A 353 -18.38 49.68 -13.10
CA MET A 353 -18.84 48.36 -12.71
C MET A 353 -18.75 47.34 -13.87
N VAL A 354 -19.12 47.74 -15.10
CA VAL A 354 -19.02 46.85 -16.28
C VAL A 354 -17.57 46.59 -16.65
N TRP A 355 -16.73 47.62 -16.60
CA TRP A 355 -15.30 47.47 -16.97
C TRP A 355 -14.47 46.68 -15.93
N THR A 356 -14.86 46.72 -14.66
CA THR A 356 -14.19 45.97 -13.58
C THR A 356 -14.77 44.58 -13.40
N LEU A 357 -15.83 44.18 -14.11
CA LEU A 357 -16.51 42.90 -13.91
C LEU A 357 -15.57 41.71 -14.06
N ASP A 358 -14.84 41.61 -15.15
CA ASP A 358 -13.91 40.53 -15.44
C ASP A 358 -12.75 40.48 -14.42
N CYS A 359 -12.24 41.67 -14.07
CA CYS A 359 -11.22 41.82 -13.07
C CYS A 359 -11.71 41.40 -11.69
N THR A 360 -12.92 41.77 -11.31
CA THR A 360 -13.55 41.36 -10.04
C THR A 360 -13.69 39.85 -9.97
N GLN A 361 -14.09 39.19 -11.05
CA GLN A 361 -14.20 37.75 -11.11
C GLN A 361 -12.82 37.07 -10.94
N LYS A 362 -11.77 37.57 -11.61
CA LYS A 362 -10.40 37.09 -11.42
C LYS A 362 -9.91 37.26 -9.98
N LEU A 363 -10.08 38.45 -9.39
CA LEU A 363 -9.68 38.71 -8.00
C LEU A 363 -10.43 37.85 -7.00
N ARG A 364 -11.72 37.57 -7.23
CA ARG A 364 -12.47 36.61 -6.40
C ARG A 364 -11.87 35.22 -6.46
N LEU A 365 -11.52 34.72 -7.65
CA LEU A 365 -10.85 33.43 -7.81
C LEU A 365 -9.50 33.40 -7.12
N MET A 366 -8.70 34.44 -7.33
CA MET A 366 -7.40 34.55 -6.65
C MET A 366 -7.55 34.55 -5.13
N SER A 367 -8.55 35.26 -4.58
CA SER A 367 -8.87 35.27 -3.16
C SER A 367 -9.25 33.88 -2.63
N ILE A 368 -10.02 33.11 -3.39
CA ILE A 368 -10.36 31.72 -3.05
C ILE A 368 -9.13 30.84 -3.10
N LEU A 369 -8.30 30.96 -4.13
CA LEU A 369 -7.05 30.22 -4.22
C LEU A 369 -6.13 30.49 -3.03
N VAL A 370 -6.02 31.75 -2.63
CA VAL A 370 -5.23 32.16 -1.44
C VAL A 370 -5.71 31.43 -0.19
N ASP A 371 -7.03 31.39 0.06
CA ASP A 371 -7.58 30.74 1.26
C ASP A 371 -7.34 29.22 1.28
N VAL A 372 -7.50 28.58 0.12
CA VAL A 372 -7.45 27.12 0.01
C VAL A 372 -6.02 26.58 -0.10
N CYS A 373 -5.09 27.43 -0.59
CA CYS A 373 -3.69 27.08 -0.77
C CYS A 373 -2.79 27.46 0.41
N GLN A 374 -3.32 28.12 1.45
CA GLN A 374 -2.56 28.74 2.52
C GLN A 374 -1.57 27.77 3.22
N ASP A 375 -1.96 26.52 3.49
CA ASP A 375 -1.13 25.56 4.24
C ASP A 375 -0.65 24.39 3.37
N LYS A 376 -0.77 24.48 2.04
CA LYS A 376 -0.46 23.40 1.13
C LYS A 376 0.83 23.64 0.35
N LYS A 377 1.59 22.55 0.12
CA LYS A 377 2.86 22.61 -0.61
C LYS A 377 2.83 21.62 -1.79
N GLY A 378 3.68 21.85 -2.79
CA GLY A 378 3.98 20.92 -3.86
C GLY A 378 2.77 20.32 -4.57
N GLY A 379 2.74 19.00 -4.67
CA GLY A 379 1.67 18.26 -5.34
C GLY A 379 0.28 18.45 -4.74
N ALA A 380 0.19 18.64 -3.42
CA ALA A 380 -1.08 18.90 -2.75
C ALA A 380 -1.67 20.28 -3.12
N LEU A 381 -0.81 21.29 -3.30
CA LEU A 381 -1.18 22.62 -3.77
C LEU A 381 -1.71 22.53 -5.21
N MET A 382 -0.97 21.86 -6.10
CA MET A 382 -1.38 21.67 -7.49
C MET A 382 -2.69 20.90 -7.61
N THR A 383 -2.88 19.85 -6.81
CA THR A 383 -4.14 19.09 -6.74
C THR A 383 -5.31 19.98 -6.38
N THR A 384 -5.10 20.90 -5.44
CA THR A 384 -6.15 21.82 -5.01
C THR A 384 -6.54 22.76 -6.15
N ILE A 385 -5.59 23.37 -6.83
CA ILE A 385 -5.86 24.25 -7.98
C ILE A 385 -6.53 23.44 -9.12
N HIS A 386 -6.03 22.22 -9.40
CA HIS A 386 -6.61 21.35 -10.43
C HIS A 386 -8.08 21.00 -10.18
N ASN A 387 -8.48 20.82 -8.93
CA ASN A 387 -9.87 20.53 -8.61
C ASN A 387 -10.80 21.70 -8.99
N TYR A 388 -10.32 22.93 -8.89
CA TYR A 388 -11.06 24.11 -9.35
C TYR A 388 -11.08 24.25 -10.88
N THR A 389 -10.13 23.67 -11.63
CA THR A 389 -10.20 23.67 -13.12
C THR A 389 -11.36 22.83 -13.66
N LYS A 390 -11.95 21.95 -12.82
CA LYS A 390 -13.13 21.15 -13.18
C LYS A 390 -14.44 21.93 -13.13
N HIS A 391 -14.38 23.24 -12.82
CA HIS A 391 -15.54 24.11 -12.76
C HIS A 391 -16.25 24.19 -14.13
N GLY A 392 -17.58 24.31 -14.13
CA GLY A 392 -18.41 24.34 -15.35
C GLY A 392 -18.23 25.59 -16.22
N ASP A 393 -17.85 26.72 -15.60
CA ASP A 393 -17.67 27.98 -16.34
C ASP A 393 -16.38 27.95 -17.17
N PRO A 394 -16.45 28.19 -18.49
CA PRO A 394 -15.29 28.17 -19.36
C PRO A 394 -14.28 29.29 -19.07
N PHE A 395 -14.73 30.45 -18.59
CA PHE A 395 -13.84 31.55 -18.19
C PHE A 395 -12.93 31.14 -17.01
N PHE A 396 -13.53 30.60 -15.98
CA PHE A 396 -12.82 30.13 -14.79
C PHE A 396 -11.89 28.97 -15.12
N ARG A 397 -12.36 28.02 -15.93
CA ARG A 397 -11.55 26.88 -16.37
C ARG A 397 -10.30 27.34 -17.12
N LYS A 398 -10.47 28.25 -18.08
CA LYS A 398 -9.36 28.78 -18.88
C LYS A 398 -8.34 29.50 -18.01
N TYR A 399 -8.82 30.41 -17.18
CA TYR A 399 -7.96 31.18 -16.28
C TYR A 399 -7.18 30.30 -15.30
N LEU A 400 -7.84 29.33 -14.65
CA LEU A 400 -7.22 28.41 -13.73
C LEU A 400 -6.24 27.45 -14.43
N THR A 401 -6.52 27.07 -15.67
CA THR A 401 -5.60 26.24 -16.47
C THR A 401 -4.32 27.00 -16.81
N GLU A 402 -4.43 28.25 -17.22
CA GLU A 402 -3.28 29.13 -17.49
C GLU A 402 -2.46 29.37 -16.21
N MET A 403 -3.13 29.64 -15.09
CA MET A 403 -2.50 29.78 -13.77
C MET A 403 -1.76 28.49 -13.38
N LEU A 404 -2.39 27.32 -13.53
CA LEU A 404 -1.78 26.05 -13.16
C LEU A 404 -0.62 25.66 -14.07
N GLN A 405 -0.63 26.08 -15.36
CA GLN A 405 0.53 25.90 -16.24
C GLN A 405 1.77 26.62 -15.72
N VAL A 406 1.60 27.84 -15.18
CA VAL A 406 2.71 28.60 -14.59
C VAL A 406 3.14 27.98 -13.26
N VAL A 407 2.19 27.69 -12.38
CA VAL A 407 2.45 27.16 -11.02
C VAL A 407 3.11 25.78 -11.05
N SER A 408 2.73 24.94 -12.02
CA SER A 408 3.27 23.57 -12.15
C SER A 408 4.65 23.48 -12.78
N LYS A 409 5.17 24.57 -13.36
CA LYS A 409 6.45 24.57 -14.06
C LYS A 409 7.63 24.01 -13.23
N PRO A 410 7.85 24.43 -11.97
CA PRO A 410 8.95 23.89 -11.15
C PRO A 410 8.80 22.37 -10.91
N PHE A 411 7.58 21.89 -10.73
CA PHE A 411 7.32 20.47 -10.57
C PHE A 411 7.69 19.67 -11.82
N TYR A 412 7.33 20.15 -13.00
CA TYR A 412 7.69 19.49 -14.25
C TYR A 412 9.20 19.58 -14.56
N GLU A 413 9.87 20.60 -14.09
CA GLU A 413 11.34 20.70 -14.16
C GLU A 413 12.00 19.65 -13.26
N MET A 414 11.52 19.49 -12.02
CA MET A 414 11.97 18.41 -11.12
C MET A 414 11.68 17.03 -11.71
N LEU A 415 10.48 16.86 -12.29
CA LEU A 415 10.09 15.63 -12.95
C LEU A 415 11.02 15.27 -14.12
N ALA A 416 11.36 16.24 -14.95
CA ALA A 416 12.25 16.03 -16.08
C ALA A 416 13.66 15.62 -15.63
N ARG A 417 14.22 16.29 -14.61
CA ARG A 417 15.52 15.91 -14.04
C ARG A 417 15.49 14.49 -13.45
N TRP A 418 14.44 14.17 -12.71
CA TRP A 418 14.30 12.84 -12.13
C TRP A 418 14.20 11.73 -13.19
N VAL A 419 13.41 11.96 -14.25
CA VAL A 419 13.16 10.97 -15.31
C VAL A 419 14.37 10.78 -16.22
N TYR A 420 15.14 11.83 -16.51
CA TYR A 420 16.21 11.77 -17.52
C TYR A 420 17.63 11.80 -16.94
N GLU A 421 17.80 12.36 -15.78
CA GLU A 421 19.09 12.48 -15.12
C GLU A 421 19.18 11.63 -13.84
N GLY A 422 18.03 11.20 -13.31
CA GLY A 422 17.97 10.52 -12.01
C GLY A 422 18.25 11.44 -10.83
N GLU A 423 18.41 12.75 -11.05
CA GLU A 423 18.74 13.68 -9.99
C GLU A 423 17.50 14.19 -9.29
N LEU A 424 17.52 14.16 -7.95
CA LEU A 424 16.48 14.68 -7.09
C LEU A 424 16.91 16.02 -6.50
N ASP A 425 16.45 17.12 -7.10
CA ASP A 425 16.67 18.47 -6.62
C ASP A 425 15.38 19.00 -5.95
N ASP A 426 15.12 18.55 -4.73
CA ASP A 426 13.92 18.90 -3.96
C ASP A 426 14.29 19.38 -2.54
N PRO A 427 14.80 20.61 -2.38
CA PRO A 427 15.22 21.12 -1.07
C PRO A 427 14.04 21.36 -0.11
N TYR A 428 12.81 21.48 -0.61
CA TYR A 428 11.62 21.81 0.17
C TYR A 428 10.67 20.62 0.41
N GLY A 429 10.95 19.45 -0.15
CA GLY A 429 10.13 18.26 0.01
C GLY A 429 8.78 18.34 -0.72
N GLU A 430 8.74 18.97 -1.89
CA GLU A 430 7.53 19.18 -2.70
C GLU A 430 7.30 18.13 -3.78
N PHE A 431 8.34 17.36 -4.11
CA PHE A 431 8.26 16.33 -5.16
C PHE A 431 7.66 15.02 -4.62
N LEU A 432 7.17 14.22 -5.54
CA LEU A 432 6.53 12.93 -5.23
C LEU A 432 7.50 11.87 -4.68
N VAL A 433 8.81 12.02 -4.87
CA VAL A 433 9.84 11.12 -4.36
C VAL A 433 10.56 11.76 -3.19
N ALA A 434 10.77 10.97 -2.13
CA ALA A 434 11.63 11.33 -1.00
C ALA A 434 12.94 10.53 -1.08
N CYS A 435 14.04 11.16 -0.69
CA CYS A 435 15.33 10.51 -0.55
C CYS A 435 15.75 10.53 0.92
N ASP A 436 16.21 9.40 1.44
CA ASP A 436 16.85 9.32 2.76
C ASP A 436 18.37 9.29 2.58
N PRO A 437 19.08 10.37 2.97
CA PRO A 437 20.53 10.46 2.80
C PRO A 437 21.32 9.55 3.75
N THR A 438 20.68 8.95 4.74
CA THR A 438 21.36 8.11 5.75
C THR A 438 21.58 6.68 5.27
N VAL A 439 20.89 6.25 4.21
CA VAL A 439 20.92 4.90 3.67
C VAL A 439 22.14 4.69 2.77
N SER A 440 22.81 3.54 2.94
CA SER A 440 23.99 3.15 2.15
C SER A 440 23.65 2.92 0.66
N GLU A 441 24.68 2.88 -0.18
CA GLU A 441 24.53 2.60 -1.61
C GLU A 441 24.11 1.14 -1.88
N GLU A 442 24.42 0.24 -0.96
CA GLU A 442 24.05 -1.17 -1.05
C GLU A 442 22.55 -1.40 -0.90
N ASP A 443 21.89 -0.61 -0.02
CA ASP A 443 20.45 -0.67 0.22
C ASP A 443 19.65 0.35 -0.59
N LEU A 444 20.26 0.93 -1.62
CA LEU A 444 19.67 1.97 -2.45
C LEU A 444 18.31 1.57 -3.00
N TRP A 445 18.20 0.33 -3.49
CA TRP A 445 16.96 -0.16 -4.09
C TRP A 445 15.80 -0.31 -3.11
N GLN A 446 16.06 -0.74 -1.89
CA GLN A 446 15.00 -1.08 -0.94
C GLN A 446 14.51 0.11 -0.10
N SER A 447 15.43 0.98 0.35
CA SER A 447 15.10 1.94 1.40
C SER A 447 15.49 3.40 1.12
N LYS A 448 16.37 3.68 0.15
CA LYS A 448 16.85 5.05 -0.09
C LYS A 448 15.78 5.99 -0.64
N TYR A 449 14.90 5.50 -1.47
CA TYR A 449 13.84 6.30 -2.09
C TYR A 449 12.47 5.80 -1.67
N SER A 450 11.53 6.71 -1.41
CA SER A 450 10.15 6.41 -1.06
C SER A 450 9.17 7.33 -1.79
N ILE A 451 7.95 6.86 -2.05
CA ILE A 451 6.90 7.67 -2.67
C ILE A 451 6.12 8.43 -1.61
N ARG A 452 5.98 9.73 -1.78
CA ARG A 452 5.08 10.59 -1.00
C ARG A 452 3.72 10.67 -1.71
N GLU A 453 2.78 9.83 -1.36
CA GLU A 453 1.44 9.83 -1.99
C GLU A 453 0.73 11.19 -1.88
N ASN A 454 0.95 11.92 -0.78
CA ASN A 454 0.35 13.23 -0.54
C ASN A 454 0.86 14.31 -1.52
N MET A 455 2.05 14.11 -2.11
CA MET A 455 2.66 15.04 -3.07
C MET A 455 2.40 14.64 -4.52
N LEU A 456 1.72 13.53 -4.77
CA LEU A 456 1.31 13.14 -6.12
C LEU A 456 0.11 14.00 -6.56
N PRO A 457 0.26 14.83 -7.63
CA PRO A 457 -0.85 15.62 -8.13
C PRO A 457 -1.99 14.74 -8.67
N SER A 458 -3.23 15.12 -8.42
CA SER A 458 -4.42 14.34 -8.80
C SER A 458 -4.66 14.19 -10.31
N PHE A 459 -3.94 14.94 -11.14
CA PHE A 459 -3.97 14.80 -12.59
C PHE A 459 -2.99 13.74 -13.13
N LEU A 460 -2.09 13.22 -12.29
CA LEU A 460 -1.25 12.06 -12.58
C LEU A 460 -1.88 10.82 -11.94
N SER A 461 -1.95 9.73 -12.69
CA SER A 461 -2.43 8.44 -12.14
C SER A 461 -1.42 7.86 -11.15
N LYS A 462 -1.89 7.03 -10.22
CA LYS A 462 -0.98 6.33 -9.29
C LYS A 462 0.01 5.42 -10.03
N GLU A 463 -0.45 4.77 -11.09
CA GLU A 463 0.38 3.92 -11.94
C GLU A 463 1.52 4.72 -12.60
N LEU A 464 1.19 5.92 -13.11
CA LEU A 464 2.19 6.81 -13.68
C LEU A 464 3.19 7.28 -12.63
N GLY A 465 2.72 7.58 -11.41
CA GLY A 465 3.59 7.92 -10.27
C GLY A 465 4.57 6.80 -9.92
N GLN A 466 4.12 5.54 -9.96
CA GLN A 466 4.99 4.38 -9.75
C GLN A 466 6.02 4.22 -10.87
N LYS A 467 5.64 4.42 -12.14
CA LYS A 467 6.59 4.40 -13.27
C LYS A 467 7.63 5.50 -13.15
N ILE A 468 7.22 6.73 -12.82
CA ILE A 468 8.16 7.85 -12.58
C ILE A 468 9.17 7.49 -11.47
N PHE A 469 8.66 6.94 -10.38
CA PHE A 469 9.49 6.49 -9.26
C PHE A 469 10.50 5.43 -9.71
N ALA A 470 10.04 4.39 -10.42
CA ALA A 470 10.87 3.30 -10.91
C ALA A 470 11.97 3.76 -11.88
N ILE A 471 11.68 4.73 -12.76
CA ILE A 471 12.68 5.28 -13.71
C ILE A 471 13.87 5.89 -12.97
N GLY A 472 13.63 6.86 -12.08
CA GLY A 472 14.70 7.53 -11.38
C GLY A 472 15.44 6.62 -10.41
N LYS A 473 14.72 5.70 -9.75
CA LYS A 473 15.30 4.64 -8.92
C LYS A 473 16.25 3.75 -9.75
N SER A 474 15.83 3.36 -10.96
CA SER A 474 16.64 2.55 -11.88
C SER A 474 17.89 3.27 -12.37
N LEU A 475 17.78 4.56 -12.74
CA LEU A 475 18.93 5.38 -13.15
C LEU A 475 19.94 5.54 -12.02
N ASN A 476 19.48 5.81 -10.81
CA ASN A 476 20.35 5.93 -9.64
C ASN A 476 21.02 4.59 -9.29
N PHE A 477 20.31 3.49 -9.44
CA PHE A 477 20.86 2.16 -9.24
C PHE A 477 21.95 1.82 -10.26
N ILE A 478 21.75 2.15 -11.54
CA ILE A 478 22.77 1.99 -12.58
C ILE A 478 24.00 2.82 -12.24
N ARG A 479 23.81 4.08 -11.81
CA ARG A 479 24.91 5.01 -11.48
C ARG A 479 25.70 4.57 -10.25
N TYR A 480 25.03 4.37 -9.13
CA TYR A 480 25.69 4.17 -7.83
C TYR A 480 25.96 2.70 -7.51
N SER A 481 25.00 1.80 -7.73
CA SER A 481 25.16 0.37 -7.38
C SER A 481 25.85 -0.43 -8.48
N CYS A 482 25.59 -0.09 -9.76
CA CYS A 482 26.24 -0.77 -10.89
C CYS A 482 27.52 -0.06 -11.37
N HIS A 483 27.85 1.12 -10.85
CA HIS A 483 29.02 1.92 -11.23
C HIS A 483 29.16 2.09 -12.76
N ASP A 484 28.08 2.46 -13.43
CA ASP A 484 28.03 2.64 -14.89
C ASP A 484 27.42 4.00 -15.25
N ASP A 485 28.24 5.06 -15.15
CA ASP A 485 27.85 6.42 -15.52
C ASP A 485 27.67 6.58 -17.04
N THR A 486 28.33 5.75 -17.83
CA THR A 486 28.35 5.88 -19.30
C THR A 486 26.98 5.60 -19.92
N LEU A 487 26.22 4.64 -19.38
CA LEU A 487 24.87 4.35 -19.82
C LEU A 487 23.91 5.50 -19.48
N VAL A 488 24.05 6.10 -18.28
CA VAL A 488 23.24 7.24 -17.87
C VAL A 488 23.53 8.46 -18.72
N GLU A 489 24.80 8.74 -19.01
CA GLU A 489 25.21 9.83 -19.92
C GLU A 489 24.73 9.64 -21.36
N GLN A 490 24.79 8.44 -21.90
CA GLN A 490 24.23 8.12 -23.22
C GLN A 490 22.72 8.31 -23.25
N TYR A 491 22.02 7.92 -22.21
CA TYR A 491 20.58 8.13 -22.06
C TYR A 491 20.25 9.63 -22.04
N TYR A 492 20.97 10.39 -21.25
CA TYR A 492 20.84 11.85 -21.15
C TYR A 492 21.16 12.57 -22.48
N THR A 493 22.24 12.19 -23.16
CA THR A 493 22.61 12.80 -24.45
C THR A 493 21.58 12.47 -25.54
N THR A 494 21.04 11.27 -25.56
CA THR A 494 19.97 10.85 -26.48
C THR A 494 18.70 11.68 -26.24
N PHE A 495 18.39 11.96 -24.99
CA PHE A 495 17.27 12.81 -24.62
C PHE A 495 17.50 14.29 -24.95
N ASN A 496 18.67 14.85 -24.68
CA ASN A 496 18.99 16.25 -24.97
C ASN A 496 19.00 16.57 -26.47
N ASN A 497 19.35 15.60 -27.29
CA ASN A 497 19.28 15.74 -28.75
C ASN A 497 17.83 15.75 -29.26
N ASN A 498 16.87 15.32 -28.44
CA ASN A 498 15.47 15.27 -28.79
C ASN A 498 14.71 16.47 -28.18
N THR A 499 14.86 17.65 -28.82
CA THR A 499 14.25 18.91 -28.38
C THR A 499 12.73 18.83 -28.22
N ALA A 500 12.06 17.93 -28.93
CA ALA A 500 10.62 17.68 -28.79
C ALA A 500 10.27 17.08 -27.42
N ALA A 501 11.08 16.17 -26.91
CA ALA A 501 10.84 15.53 -25.60
C ALA A 501 10.96 16.50 -24.42
N ARG A 502 11.84 17.49 -24.50
CA ARG A 502 12.01 18.54 -23.47
C ARG A 502 10.81 19.49 -23.37
N LEU A 503 10.09 19.70 -24.48
CA LEU A 503 8.94 20.61 -24.54
C LEU A 503 7.64 19.96 -24.06
N THR A 504 7.62 18.65 -23.85
CA THR A 504 6.42 17.87 -23.60
C THR A 504 5.94 17.96 -22.14
N PHE A 505 6.83 18.28 -21.20
CA PHE A 505 6.45 18.35 -19.79
C PHE A 505 5.77 19.68 -19.42
N LYS A 506 4.46 19.75 -19.75
CA LYS A 506 3.60 20.90 -19.43
C LYS A 506 2.24 20.44 -18.97
N TYR A 507 1.64 21.18 -18.06
CA TYR A 507 0.26 20.94 -17.67
C TYR A 507 -0.70 21.13 -18.89
N GLY A 508 -1.58 20.17 -19.07
CA GLY A 508 -2.56 20.16 -20.20
C GLY A 508 -2.21 19.18 -21.33
N GLU A 509 -0.96 18.74 -21.44
CA GLU A 509 -0.51 17.75 -22.42
C GLU A 509 -0.30 16.37 -21.78
N THR A 510 -1.26 15.92 -20.95
CA THR A 510 -1.13 14.70 -20.13
C THR A 510 -0.78 13.46 -20.94
N LYS A 511 -1.40 13.28 -22.12
CA LYS A 511 -1.11 12.11 -22.98
C LYS A 511 0.33 12.07 -23.47
N ALA A 512 0.86 13.21 -23.90
CA ALA A 512 2.24 13.28 -24.38
C ALA A 512 3.26 13.06 -23.23
N VAL A 513 2.91 13.52 -22.01
CA VAL A 513 3.70 13.24 -20.81
C VAL A 513 3.65 11.75 -20.46
N GLU A 514 2.48 11.12 -20.50
CA GLU A 514 2.31 9.68 -20.28
C GLU A 514 3.11 8.85 -21.27
N GLU A 515 3.00 9.14 -22.58
CA GLU A 515 3.77 8.45 -23.62
C GLU A 515 5.29 8.62 -23.42
N ALA A 516 5.74 9.83 -23.08
CA ALA A 516 7.16 10.09 -22.82
C ALA A 516 7.68 9.30 -21.60
N ILE A 517 6.90 9.22 -20.53
CA ILE A 517 7.23 8.47 -19.33
C ILE A 517 7.22 6.96 -19.63
N ASP A 518 6.26 6.45 -20.40
CA ASP A 518 6.20 5.05 -20.76
C ASP A 518 7.41 4.62 -21.60
N ILE A 519 7.82 5.44 -22.56
CA ILE A 519 9.04 5.21 -23.34
C ILE A 519 10.28 5.24 -22.45
N ALA A 520 10.39 6.20 -21.56
CA ALA A 520 11.49 6.32 -20.61
C ALA A 520 11.56 5.10 -19.69
N TYR A 521 10.42 4.66 -19.13
CA TYR A 521 10.31 3.50 -18.28
C TYR A 521 10.75 2.22 -18.98
N MET A 522 10.26 1.96 -20.19
CA MET A 522 10.64 0.79 -20.98
C MET A 522 12.13 0.77 -21.30
N ASN A 523 12.71 1.91 -21.66
CA ASN A 523 14.12 2.00 -22.02
C ASN A 523 15.03 1.83 -20.80
N THR A 524 14.71 2.47 -19.67
CA THR A 524 15.52 2.35 -18.44
C THR A 524 15.41 0.99 -17.82
N SER A 525 14.22 0.40 -17.75
CA SER A 525 14.03 -0.96 -17.23
C SER A 525 14.77 -1.98 -18.09
N LYS A 526 14.70 -1.85 -19.42
CA LYS A 526 15.43 -2.73 -20.32
C LYS A 526 16.94 -2.57 -20.16
N ALA A 527 17.47 -1.36 -20.12
CA ALA A 527 18.90 -1.10 -19.96
C ALA A 527 19.44 -1.69 -18.65
N LEU A 528 18.69 -1.52 -17.54
CA LEU A 528 19.03 -2.08 -16.25
C LEU A 528 19.05 -3.62 -16.28
N LEU A 529 18.02 -4.23 -16.86
CA LEU A 529 17.95 -5.69 -16.95
C LEU A 529 19.03 -6.28 -17.87
N ASP A 530 19.30 -5.63 -19.00
CA ASP A 530 20.37 -6.05 -19.90
C ASP A 530 21.74 -5.96 -19.19
N LEU A 531 21.96 -4.93 -18.37
CA LEU A 531 23.16 -4.79 -17.56
C LEU A 531 23.27 -5.92 -16.53
N LEU A 532 22.21 -6.20 -15.77
CA LEU A 532 22.19 -7.25 -14.76
C LEU A 532 22.36 -8.64 -15.37
N LYS A 533 21.78 -8.90 -16.55
CA LYS A 533 21.89 -10.18 -17.24
C LYS A 533 23.25 -10.38 -17.88
N THR A 534 23.86 -9.34 -18.48
CA THR A 534 25.11 -9.48 -19.24
C THR A 534 26.36 -9.25 -18.40
N LYS A 535 26.44 -8.11 -17.69
CA LYS A 535 27.63 -7.75 -16.89
C LYS A 535 27.69 -8.52 -15.58
N TYR A 536 26.55 -8.61 -14.90
CA TYR A 536 26.47 -9.22 -13.56
C TYR A 536 25.94 -10.66 -13.58
N LYS A 537 25.67 -11.24 -14.73
CA LYS A 537 25.29 -12.66 -14.90
C LYS A 537 24.20 -13.13 -13.93
N LEU A 538 23.15 -12.31 -13.71
CA LEU A 538 22.08 -12.61 -12.76
C LEU A 538 21.48 -14.01 -12.94
N MET A 539 21.26 -14.45 -14.19
CA MET A 539 20.72 -15.79 -14.47
C MET A 539 21.67 -16.90 -14.03
N ASP A 540 22.98 -16.70 -14.16
CA ASP A 540 23.97 -17.70 -13.78
C ASP A 540 24.02 -17.82 -12.23
N HIS A 541 23.86 -16.70 -11.50
CA HIS A 541 23.72 -16.72 -10.04
C HIS A 541 22.44 -17.42 -9.60
N LEU A 542 21.29 -17.18 -10.24
CA LEU A 542 20.05 -17.89 -9.95
C LEU A 542 20.19 -19.39 -10.20
N LYS A 543 20.83 -19.76 -11.34
CA LYS A 543 21.15 -21.16 -11.65
C LYS A 543 22.12 -21.77 -10.64
N ALA A 544 23.09 -21.01 -10.16
CA ALA A 544 24.01 -21.46 -9.12
C ALA A 544 23.29 -21.72 -7.79
N MET A 545 22.37 -20.84 -7.38
CA MET A 545 21.55 -21.08 -6.20
C MET A 545 20.73 -22.37 -6.32
N LYS A 546 20.13 -22.61 -7.49
CA LYS A 546 19.40 -23.87 -7.77
C LYS A 546 20.34 -25.09 -7.71
N ARG A 547 21.52 -25.03 -8.33
CA ARG A 547 22.45 -26.15 -8.39
C ARG A 547 23.03 -26.50 -7.03
N TYR A 548 23.46 -25.52 -6.24
CA TYR A 548 24.22 -25.72 -5.00
C TYR A 548 23.35 -25.67 -3.75
N LEU A 549 22.56 -24.62 -3.57
CA LEU A 549 21.72 -24.48 -2.37
C LEU A 549 20.44 -25.31 -2.43
N LEU A 550 19.84 -25.49 -3.60
CA LEU A 550 18.68 -26.36 -3.75
C LEU A 550 19.05 -27.79 -4.15
N LEU A 551 20.33 -28.17 -4.01
CA LEU A 551 20.86 -29.49 -4.27
C LEU A 551 20.58 -30.04 -5.69
N GLY A 552 20.47 -29.17 -6.69
CA GLY A 552 20.19 -29.53 -8.09
C GLY A 552 21.38 -30.22 -8.80
N GLN A 553 22.62 -29.98 -8.32
CA GLN A 553 23.82 -30.59 -8.88
C GLN A 553 24.13 -31.94 -8.19
N GLY A 554 23.53 -33.02 -8.68
CA GLY A 554 23.52 -34.31 -8.00
C GLY A 554 24.92 -34.97 -7.83
N ASP A 555 25.80 -34.86 -8.82
CA ASP A 555 27.17 -35.37 -8.77
C ASP A 555 28.03 -34.66 -7.71
N PHE A 556 27.96 -33.33 -7.64
CA PHE A 556 28.62 -32.53 -6.62
C PHE A 556 28.14 -32.93 -5.22
N ILE A 557 26.83 -33.02 -5.01
CA ILE A 557 26.24 -33.39 -3.72
C ILE A 557 26.63 -34.82 -3.34
N GLN A 558 26.68 -35.76 -4.26
CA GLN A 558 27.10 -37.11 -3.98
C GLN A 558 28.56 -37.15 -3.49
N TYR A 559 29.48 -36.48 -4.20
CA TYR A 559 30.90 -36.38 -3.78
C TYR A 559 31.04 -35.70 -2.43
N LEU A 560 30.28 -34.62 -2.21
CA LEU A 560 30.29 -33.91 -0.97
C LEU A 560 29.84 -34.81 0.19
N MET A 561 28.76 -35.58 0.00
CA MET A 561 28.28 -36.57 0.98
C MET A 561 29.29 -37.67 1.25
N ASP A 562 29.92 -38.21 0.21
CA ASP A 562 30.88 -39.30 0.39
C ASP A 562 32.11 -38.87 1.18
N VAL A 563 32.59 -37.66 1.03
CA VAL A 563 33.77 -37.14 1.76
C VAL A 563 33.37 -36.54 3.14
N LEU A 564 32.23 -35.86 3.24
CA LEU A 564 31.80 -35.27 4.48
C LEU A 564 31.15 -36.27 5.46
N GLY A 565 30.62 -37.41 4.99
CA GLY A 565 29.76 -38.28 5.78
C GLY A 565 30.42 -38.78 7.10
N GLU A 566 31.69 -39.11 7.04
CA GLU A 566 32.44 -39.52 8.24
C GLU A 566 32.69 -38.37 9.20
N ASN A 567 33.00 -37.18 8.68
CA ASN A 567 33.27 -36.01 9.51
C ASN A 567 31.97 -35.45 10.13
N LEU A 568 30.89 -35.39 9.39
CA LEU A 568 29.60 -34.95 9.89
C LEU A 568 28.93 -35.91 10.88
N SER A 569 29.37 -37.16 10.93
CA SER A 569 28.94 -38.15 11.92
C SER A 569 29.54 -37.94 13.31
N LYS A 570 30.52 -37.04 13.43
CA LYS A 570 31.15 -36.66 14.72
C LYS A 570 30.33 -35.55 15.39
N PRO A 571 30.52 -35.33 16.71
CA PRO A 571 29.91 -34.21 17.44
C PRO A 571 30.26 -32.85 16.78
N ALA A 572 29.31 -31.95 16.70
CA ALA A 572 29.47 -30.64 16.04
C ALA A 572 30.66 -29.82 16.57
N THR A 573 31.01 -30.00 17.88
CA THR A 573 32.15 -29.32 18.52
C THR A 573 33.52 -29.65 17.95
N THR A 574 33.63 -30.75 17.21
CA THR A 574 34.89 -31.20 16.61
C THR A 574 35.08 -30.68 15.17
N LEU A 575 34.08 -30.04 14.62
CA LEU A 575 34.10 -29.54 13.25
C LEU A 575 34.81 -28.19 13.16
N LEU A 576 35.73 -28.08 12.22
CA LEU A 576 36.45 -26.84 11.94
C LEU A 576 36.07 -26.33 10.53
N ARG A 577 35.64 -25.09 10.42
CA ARG A 577 35.18 -24.50 9.16
C ARG A 577 36.23 -24.65 8.01
N HIS A 578 37.50 -24.36 8.29
CA HIS A 578 38.55 -24.44 7.28
C HIS A 578 38.77 -25.86 6.71
N ASN A 579 38.55 -26.91 7.52
CA ASN A 579 38.60 -28.29 7.02
C ASN A 579 37.42 -28.58 6.10
N LEU A 580 36.23 -28.07 6.42
CA LEU A 580 35.03 -28.24 5.64
C LEU A 580 35.11 -27.46 4.33
N THR A 581 35.66 -26.24 4.33
CA THR A 581 35.94 -25.49 3.11
C THR A 581 36.91 -26.23 2.17
N GLY A 582 37.98 -26.83 2.71
CA GLY A 582 38.91 -27.66 1.89
C GLY A 582 38.24 -28.90 1.30
N ILE A 583 37.29 -29.50 2.03
CA ILE A 583 36.51 -30.64 1.50
C ILE A 583 35.54 -30.14 0.41
N LEU A 584 34.91 -28.99 0.60
CA LEU A 584 34.05 -28.35 -0.38
C LEU A 584 34.81 -28.11 -1.70
N GLU A 585 36.00 -27.52 -1.64
CA GLU A 585 36.86 -27.34 -2.84
C GLU A 585 37.20 -28.67 -3.51
N THR A 586 37.47 -29.71 -2.73
CA THR A 586 37.76 -31.04 -3.27
C THR A 586 36.54 -31.62 -3.99
N ALA A 587 35.34 -31.47 -3.42
CA ALA A 587 34.09 -31.90 -4.02
C ALA A 587 33.80 -31.16 -5.34
N VAL A 588 34.02 -29.83 -5.37
CA VAL A 588 33.92 -29.04 -6.60
C VAL A 588 34.85 -29.54 -7.68
N ARG A 589 36.14 -29.75 -7.36
CA ARG A 589 37.15 -30.24 -8.32
C ARG A 589 36.87 -31.65 -8.82
N SER A 590 36.19 -32.48 -8.03
CA SER A 590 35.93 -33.89 -8.36
C SER A 590 34.60 -34.07 -9.11
N SER A 591 33.81 -33.05 -9.23
CA SER A 591 32.50 -33.07 -9.88
C SER A 591 32.46 -32.20 -11.14
N ASN A 592 31.37 -32.27 -11.89
CA ASN A 592 31.13 -31.39 -13.05
C ASN A 592 31.03 -29.90 -12.68
N ALA A 593 30.90 -29.59 -11.39
CA ALA A 593 30.94 -28.22 -10.90
C ALA A 593 32.25 -27.48 -11.23
N GLN A 594 33.37 -28.22 -11.46
CA GLN A 594 34.66 -27.62 -11.87
C GLN A 594 34.61 -26.82 -13.18
N TYR A 595 33.61 -27.06 -14.02
CA TYR A 595 33.40 -26.35 -15.29
C TYR A 595 32.54 -25.10 -15.18
N ASP A 596 31.97 -24.85 -14.03
CA ASP A 596 31.21 -23.62 -13.79
C ASP A 596 32.14 -22.40 -13.63
N ASP A 597 31.62 -21.21 -13.82
CA ASP A 597 32.38 -19.96 -13.74
C ASP A 597 33.12 -19.85 -12.41
N PRO A 598 34.45 -19.60 -12.42
CA PRO A 598 35.23 -19.42 -11.19
C PRO A 598 34.70 -18.33 -10.25
N GLU A 599 34.08 -17.27 -10.81
CA GLU A 599 33.45 -16.21 -10.00
C GLU A 599 32.30 -16.76 -9.17
N ILE A 600 31.49 -17.68 -9.70
CA ILE A 600 30.38 -18.31 -9.02
C ILE A 600 30.89 -19.27 -7.93
N LEU A 601 31.92 -20.09 -8.28
CA LEU A 601 32.47 -21.05 -7.34
C LEU A 601 33.16 -20.42 -6.16
N ASN A 602 33.84 -19.30 -6.32
CA ASN A 602 34.50 -18.57 -5.24
C ASN A 602 33.50 -17.94 -4.23
N ARG A 603 32.22 -17.82 -4.61
CA ARG A 603 31.13 -17.31 -3.75
C ARG A 603 30.49 -18.39 -2.89
N LEU A 604 30.77 -19.67 -3.20
CA LEU A 604 30.25 -20.81 -2.45
C LEU A 604 31.14 -21.08 -1.24
N ASP A 605 30.59 -21.07 -0.04
CA ASP A 605 31.33 -21.33 1.20
C ASP A 605 30.51 -22.21 2.16
N VAL A 606 31.17 -22.67 3.21
CA VAL A 606 30.54 -23.45 4.29
C VAL A 606 30.25 -22.57 5.48
N ARG A 607 29.02 -22.64 5.95
CA ARG A 607 28.57 -22.00 7.18
C ARG A 607 28.22 -23.07 8.21
N LEU A 608 28.61 -22.84 9.45
CA LEU A 608 28.20 -23.65 10.60
C LEU A 608 27.13 -22.87 11.36
N LEU A 609 25.98 -23.48 11.63
CA LEU A 609 24.94 -22.95 12.50
C LEU A 609 25.41 -22.93 13.95
N GLU A 610 24.65 -22.30 14.83
CA GLU A 610 24.92 -22.25 16.25
C GLU A 610 24.89 -23.67 16.84
N ILE A 611 25.98 -24.06 17.50
CA ILE A 611 26.18 -25.40 18.03
C ILE A 611 25.45 -25.50 19.39
N GLN A 612 24.48 -26.41 19.46
CA GLN A 612 23.83 -26.79 20.71
C GLN A 612 24.48 -28.03 21.31
N ASN A 613 24.23 -28.26 22.63
CA ASN A 613 24.76 -29.45 23.31
C ASN A 613 24.13 -30.71 22.68
N ASN A 614 24.97 -31.66 22.22
CA ASN A 614 24.64 -32.93 21.57
C ASN A 614 24.31 -32.89 20.09
N ASP A 615 24.49 -31.77 19.39
CA ASP A 615 24.29 -31.70 17.96
C ASP A 615 25.37 -32.51 17.22
N LEU A 616 24.94 -33.21 16.17
CA LEU A 616 25.85 -33.84 15.23
C LEU A 616 26.27 -32.85 14.13
N GLY A 617 27.40 -33.09 13.51
CA GLY A 617 27.84 -32.25 12.39
C GLY A 617 26.79 -32.09 11.26
N TRP A 618 25.98 -33.13 11.06
CA TRP A 618 24.86 -33.11 10.10
C TRP A 618 23.81 -32.03 10.36
N ASP A 619 23.63 -31.68 11.62
CA ASP A 619 22.54 -30.75 12.02
C ASP A 619 23.01 -29.29 11.99
N VAL A 620 24.33 -29.07 11.98
CA VAL A 620 24.97 -27.74 12.04
C VAL A 620 25.55 -27.31 10.69
N PHE A 621 25.84 -28.26 9.78
CA PHE A 621 26.41 -27.97 8.49
C PHE A 621 25.41 -27.34 7.53
N THR A 622 25.78 -26.22 6.91
CA THR A 622 25.03 -25.58 5.83
C THR A 622 25.97 -24.98 4.80
N LEU A 623 25.53 -24.92 3.56
CA LEU A 623 26.21 -24.16 2.51
C LEU A 623 25.71 -22.72 2.53
N ASP A 624 26.60 -21.79 2.27
CA ASP A 624 26.33 -20.37 2.11
C ASP A 624 26.79 -19.89 0.76
N TYR A 625 26.14 -18.87 0.22
CA TYR A 625 26.49 -18.28 -1.04
C TYR A 625 26.58 -16.77 -0.88
N HIS A 626 27.78 -16.23 -1.04
CA HIS A 626 28.02 -14.80 -0.86
C HIS A 626 27.61 -14.00 -2.08
N VAL A 627 26.73 -13.01 -1.89
CA VAL A 627 26.24 -12.17 -2.96
C VAL A 627 26.61 -10.73 -2.69
N ASP A 628 27.32 -10.09 -3.63
CA ASP A 628 27.71 -8.69 -3.55
C ASP A 628 26.68 -7.78 -4.26
N ALA A 629 26.76 -6.47 -3.99
CA ALA A 629 26.03 -5.48 -4.79
C ALA A 629 26.49 -5.53 -6.26
N PRO A 630 25.61 -5.37 -7.24
CA PRO A 630 24.19 -5.02 -7.16
C PRO A 630 23.24 -6.23 -7.10
N ILE A 631 23.75 -7.47 -7.17
CA ILE A 631 22.90 -8.67 -7.24
C ILE A 631 22.20 -8.96 -5.90
N ASN A 632 22.79 -8.50 -4.77
CA ASN A 632 22.18 -8.60 -3.43
C ASN A 632 20.77 -7.98 -3.34
N THR A 633 20.42 -7.12 -4.27
CA THR A 633 19.08 -6.52 -4.38
C THR A 633 18.02 -7.59 -4.69
N VAL A 634 18.33 -8.55 -5.56
CA VAL A 634 17.45 -9.69 -5.86
C VAL A 634 17.54 -10.75 -4.77
N PHE A 635 18.75 -11.02 -4.29
CA PHE A 635 19.01 -11.96 -3.19
C PHE A 635 18.99 -11.24 -1.83
N SER A 636 17.83 -10.70 -1.48
CA SER A 636 17.64 -10.01 -0.21
C SER A 636 17.97 -10.92 0.99
N PRO A 637 18.30 -10.38 2.16
CA PRO A 637 18.55 -11.18 3.37
C PRO A 637 17.38 -12.11 3.70
N VAL A 638 16.15 -11.71 3.39
CA VAL A 638 14.93 -12.54 3.57
C VAL A 638 14.95 -13.73 2.61
N ALA A 639 15.28 -13.50 1.34
CA ALA A 639 15.42 -14.57 0.35
C ALA A 639 16.53 -15.57 0.75
N MET A 640 17.66 -15.07 1.23
CA MET A 640 18.77 -15.93 1.69
C MET A 640 18.37 -16.78 2.90
N LEU A 641 17.59 -16.25 3.84
CA LEU A 641 17.05 -17.04 4.94
C LEU A 641 16.10 -18.15 4.45
N GLN A 642 15.27 -17.88 3.46
CA GLN A 642 14.41 -18.91 2.84
C GLN A 642 15.25 -19.99 2.14
N TYR A 643 16.28 -19.61 1.40
CA TYR A 643 17.23 -20.58 0.81
C TYR A 643 17.87 -21.47 1.89
N LEU A 644 18.30 -20.90 3.00
CA LEU A 644 18.86 -21.67 4.13
C LEU A 644 17.84 -22.65 4.74
N GLN A 645 16.59 -22.23 4.90
CA GLN A 645 15.52 -23.12 5.41
C GLN A 645 15.27 -24.29 4.46
N ILE A 646 15.20 -24.01 3.15
CA ILE A 646 14.99 -25.02 2.11
C ILE A 646 16.21 -25.96 2.08
N PHE A 647 17.42 -25.39 2.10
CA PHE A 647 18.67 -26.19 2.14
C PHE A 647 18.68 -27.17 3.31
N ASN A 648 18.38 -26.72 4.52
CA ASN A 648 18.41 -27.56 5.72
C ASN A 648 17.41 -28.73 5.61
N PHE A 649 16.25 -28.50 5.02
CA PHE A 649 15.27 -29.55 4.78
C PHE A 649 15.77 -30.56 3.72
N LEU A 650 16.24 -30.07 2.60
CA LEU A 650 16.76 -30.91 1.52
C LEU A 650 18.00 -31.69 1.96
N TRP A 651 18.85 -31.07 2.78
CA TRP A 651 20.04 -31.71 3.34
C TRP A 651 19.72 -32.87 4.26
N ARG A 652 18.69 -32.69 5.13
CA ARG A 652 18.17 -33.80 5.96
C ARG A 652 17.60 -34.93 5.11
N LEU A 653 16.82 -34.59 4.10
CA LEU A 653 16.26 -35.57 3.15
C LEU A 653 17.37 -36.34 2.45
N LYS A 654 18.41 -35.67 1.97
CA LYS A 654 19.58 -36.27 1.35
C LYS A 654 20.41 -37.13 2.33
N ARG A 655 20.55 -36.72 3.59
CA ARG A 655 21.19 -37.54 4.63
C ARG A 655 20.49 -38.88 4.79
N VAL A 656 19.15 -38.88 4.82
CA VAL A 656 18.37 -40.10 4.98
C VAL A 656 18.50 -40.99 3.72
N GLU A 657 18.40 -40.43 2.53
CA GLU A 657 18.61 -41.14 1.27
C GLU A 657 20.00 -41.79 1.22
N TYR A 658 21.05 -41.01 1.51
CA TYR A 658 22.44 -41.49 1.53
C TYR A 658 22.62 -42.66 2.52
N THR A 659 22.04 -42.51 3.73
CA THR A 659 22.09 -43.53 4.77
C THR A 659 21.36 -44.81 4.37
N LEU A 660 20.19 -44.68 3.76
CA LEU A 660 19.44 -45.85 3.23
C LEU A 660 20.15 -46.52 2.06
N SER A 661 20.72 -45.76 1.14
CA SER A 661 21.47 -46.27 0.00
C SER A 661 22.72 -47.05 0.48
N ALA A 662 23.47 -46.50 1.45
CA ALA A 662 24.59 -47.18 2.08
C ALA A 662 24.15 -48.44 2.81
N SER A 663 23.05 -48.42 3.57
CA SER A 663 22.48 -49.57 4.24
C SER A 663 22.05 -50.63 3.23
N TRP A 664 21.34 -50.27 2.15
CA TRP A 664 20.92 -51.19 1.12
C TRP A 664 22.11 -51.92 0.48
N LYS A 665 23.17 -51.20 0.11
CA LYS A 665 24.43 -51.80 -0.40
C LYS A 665 25.07 -52.75 0.61
N LYS A 666 25.18 -52.36 1.88
CA LYS A 666 25.75 -53.16 2.98
C LYS A 666 24.95 -54.43 3.19
N TRP A 667 23.61 -54.34 3.24
CA TRP A 667 22.74 -55.48 3.48
C TRP A 667 22.60 -56.41 2.26
N GLY A 668 22.69 -55.87 1.04
CA GLY A 668 22.81 -56.70 -0.16
C GLY A 668 24.07 -57.57 -0.21
N LYS A 669 25.17 -57.06 0.39
CA LYS A 669 26.42 -57.79 0.57
C LYS A 669 26.29 -58.77 1.74
N ALA A 670 25.80 -58.33 2.88
CA ALA A 670 25.59 -59.13 4.09
C ALA A 670 24.69 -60.34 3.84
N SER A 671 23.61 -60.20 3.07
CA SER A 671 22.74 -61.32 2.68
C SER A 671 23.46 -62.46 1.96
N ARG A 672 24.52 -62.19 1.22
CA ARG A 672 25.35 -63.18 0.56
C ARG A 672 26.41 -63.76 1.50
N GLU A 673 27.02 -62.94 2.35
CA GLU A 673 28.05 -63.35 3.34
C GLU A 673 27.49 -64.24 4.42
N PHE A 674 26.28 -63.95 4.90
CA PHE A 674 25.64 -64.69 6.01
C PHE A 674 24.59 -65.72 5.54
N ALA A 675 24.56 -66.10 4.24
CA ALA A 675 23.65 -67.08 3.68
C ALA A 675 23.66 -68.42 4.40
N ASN A 676 24.81 -68.79 5.00
CA ASN A 676 25.02 -70.03 5.72
C ASN A 676 24.50 -70.06 7.15
N VAL A 677 24.13 -68.91 7.71
CA VAL A 677 23.63 -68.75 9.08
C VAL A 677 22.10 -68.83 9.07
N THR A 678 21.57 -70.05 9.26
CA THR A 678 20.11 -70.30 9.13
C THR A 678 19.25 -69.48 10.12
N ASP A 679 19.74 -69.22 11.32
CA ASP A 679 19.02 -68.57 12.40
C ASP A 679 18.75 -67.09 12.13
N ILE A 680 19.57 -66.44 11.31
CA ILE A 680 19.51 -65.02 11.01
C ILE A 680 18.84 -64.74 9.63
N ARG A 681 18.63 -65.76 8.81
CA ARG A 681 18.14 -65.65 7.43
C ARG A 681 16.77 -64.92 7.33
N GLN A 682 15.89 -65.21 8.25
CA GLN A 682 14.56 -64.57 8.32
C GLN A 682 14.71 -63.08 8.71
N ASP A 683 15.57 -62.77 9.67
CA ASP A 683 15.82 -61.41 10.13
C ASP A 683 16.48 -60.55 9.06
N LEU A 684 17.40 -61.13 8.26
CA LEU A 684 18.00 -60.50 7.12
C LEU A 684 16.97 -60.17 6.04
N HIS A 685 16.06 -61.09 5.73
CA HIS A 685 14.98 -60.86 4.76
C HIS A 685 14.00 -59.80 5.24
N PHE A 686 13.62 -59.84 6.51
CA PHE A 686 12.77 -58.83 7.15
C PHE A 686 13.42 -57.44 7.08
N ALA A 687 14.69 -57.32 7.45
CA ALA A 687 15.46 -56.08 7.38
C ALA A 687 15.49 -55.51 5.92
N GLN A 688 15.66 -56.36 4.90
CA GLN A 688 15.65 -55.92 3.50
C GLN A 688 14.28 -55.40 3.06
N LEU A 689 13.19 -56.04 3.46
CA LEU A 689 11.83 -55.58 3.15
C LEU A 689 11.52 -54.24 3.82
N THR A 690 11.95 -54.05 5.05
CA THR A 690 11.76 -52.79 5.76
C THR A 690 12.60 -51.66 5.17
N ILE A 691 13.87 -51.90 4.84
CA ILE A 691 14.73 -50.93 4.12
C ILE A 691 14.07 -50.57 2.80
N GLN A 692 13.54 -51.52 2.02
CA GLN A 692 12.89 -51.26 0.76
C GLN A 692 11.64 -50.36 0.92
N ARG A 693 10.84 -50.57 1.96
CA ARG A 693 9.70 -49.68 2.28
C ARG A 693 10.15 -48.26 2.59
N MET A 694 11.20 -48.13 3.39
CA MET A 694 11.78 -46.84 3.70
C MET A 694 12.37 -46.14 2.49
N VAL A 695 13.08 -46.88 1.62
CA VAL A 695 13.62 -46.38 0.33
C VAL A 695 12.49 -45.92 -0.57
N HIS A 696 11.39 -46.70 -0.68
CA HIS A 696 10.23 -46.30 -1.48
C HIS A 696 9.62 -44.99 -0.97
N PHE A 697 9.41 -44.86 0.33
CA PHE A 697 8.85 -43.63 0.94
C PHE A 697 9.72 -42.41 0.61
N ILE A 698 11.03 -42.50 0.86
CA ILE A 698 11.97 -41.39 0.63
C ILE A 698 12.06 -41.06 -0.86
N TYR A 699 12.07 -42.07 -1.74
CA TYR A 699 12.12 -41.87 -3.17
C TYR A 699 10.89 -41.12 -3.70
N GLN A 700 9.69 -41.49 -3.26
CA GLN A 700 8.44 -40.79 -3.66
C GLN A 700 8.41 -39.36 -3.10
N LEU A 701 8.88 -39.16 -1.88
CA LEU A 701 8.97 -37.84 -1.28
C LEU A 701 9.99 -36.95 -2.04
N GLN A 702 11.14 -37.50 -2.39
CA GLN A 702 12.13 -36.79 -3.21
C GLN A 702 11.60 -36.44 -4.58
N HIS A 703 10.91 -37.36 -5.23
CA HIS A 703 10.32 -37.12 -6.53
C HIS A 703 9.33 -35.94 -6.47
N TYR A 704 8.50 -35.89 -5.46
CA TYR A 704 7.58 -34.78 -5.24
C TYR A 704 8.34 -33.46 -5.04
N VAL A 705 9.28 -33.42 -4.09
CA VAL A 705 10.00 -32.18 -3.76
C VAL A 705 10.86 -31.68 -4.92
N LEU A 706 11.62 -32.57 -5.59
CA LEU A 706 12.56 -32.14 -6.63
C LEU A 706 11.84 -31.78 -7.93
N PHE A 707 10.87 -32.60 -8.39
CA PHE A 707 10.24 -32.39 -9.69
C PHE A 707 8.98 -31.53 -9.59
N GLU A 708 8.07 -31.83 -8.68
CA GLU A 708 6.78 -31.13 -8.65
C GLU A 708 6.87 -29.78 -7.94
N VAL A 709 7.72 -29.67 -6.92
CA VAL A 709 7.91 -28.40 -6.21
C VAL A 709 9.03 -27.58 -6.85
N LEU A 710 10.27 -28.07 -6.86
CA LEU A 710 11.42 -27.24 -7.27
C LEU A 710 11.46 -26.98 -8.78
N GLU A 711 11.33 -28.03 -9.63
CA GLU A 711 11.45 -27.85 -11.08
C GLU A 711 10.28 -27.09 -11.67
N CYS A 712 9.04 -27.39 -11.27
CA CYS A 712 7.86 -26.66 -11.75
C CYS A 712 7.86 -25.17 -11.34
N SER A 713 8.30 -24.88 -10.11
CA SER A 713 8.41 -23.47 -9.66
C SER A 713 9.57 -22.75 -10.36
N TRP A 714 10.66 -23.46 -10.65
CA TRP A 714 11.79 -22.91 -11.41
C TRP A 714 11.41 -22.58 -12.86
N ASP A 715 10.70 -23.46 -13.55
CA ASP A 715 10.27 -23.24 -14.93
C ASP A 715 9.41 -21.96 -15.06
N LYS A 716 8.53 -21.71 -14.07
CA LYS A 716 7.75 -20.47 -14.00
C LYS A 716 8.66 -19.25 -13.87
N LEU A 717 9.65 -19.29 -12.95
CA LEU A 717 10.58 -18.20 -12.73
C LEU A 717 11.44 -17.94 -13.97
N GLU A 718 12.02 -18.98 -14.58
CA GLU A 718 12.87 -18.88 -15.76
C GLU A 718 12.10 -18.32 -16.96
N THR A 719 10.90 -18.84 -17.24
CA THR A 719 10.02 -18.35 -18.30
C THR A 719 9.62 -16.89 -18.06
N PHE A 720 9.36 -16.50 -16.80
CA PHE A 720 9.06 -15.11 -16.48
C PHE A 720 10.23 -14.18 -16.75
N ILE A 721 11.46 -14.53 -16.30
CA ILE A 721 12.66 -13.70 -16.49
C ILE A 721 13.09 -13.60 -17.95
N GLU A 722 12.78 -14.59 -18.79
CA GLU A 722 13.06 -14.55 -20.23
C GLU A 722 12.17 -13.56 -20.99
N ASN A 723 11.00 -13.18 -20.45
CA ASN A 723 10.15 -12.16 -21.04
C ASN A 723 10.86 -10.79 -21.09
N LYS A 724 10.71 -10.07 -22.20
CA LYS A 724 11.48 -8.84 -22.52
C LYS A 724 10.92 -7.55 -21.92
N SER A 725 9.74 -7.57 -21.31
CA SER A 725 9.01 -6.37 -20.85
C SER A 725 8.83 -6.30 -19.33
N ILE A 726 9.85 -6.68 -18.58
CA ILE A 726 9.79 -6.81 -17.12
C ILE A 726 10.65 -5.74 -16.47
N ASP A 727 10.31 -5.31 -15.27
CA ASP A 727 11.13 -4.47 -14.41
C ASP A 727 11.81 -5.25 -13.29
N LEU A 728 12.76 -4.64 -12.62
CA LEU A 728 13.53 -5.29 -11.55
C LEU A 728 12.65 -5.61 -10.33
N ASP A 729 11.70 -4.74 -9.98
CA ASP A 729 10.79 -4.98 -8.85
C ASP A 729 9.93 -6.23 -9.10
N SER A 730 9.44 -6.43 -10.33
CA SER A 730 8.71 -7.65 -10.71
C SER A 730 9.58 -8.91 -10.65
N ILE A 731 10.86 -8.81 -10.96
CA ILE A 731 11.81 -9.94 -10.82
C ILE A 731 12.00 -10.27 -9.33
N ILE A 732 12.20 -9.26 -8.49
CA ILE A 732 12.35 -9.45 -7.04
C ILE A 732 11.10 -10.09 -6.45
N GLU A 733 9.92 -9.60 -6.80
CA GLU A 733 8.64 -10.15 -6.35
C GLU A 733 8.45 -11.59 -6.83
N THR A 734 8.71 -11.87 -8.10
CA THR A 734 8.56 -13.22 -8.66
C THR A 734 9.56 -14.19 -8.04
N HIS A 735 10.79 -13.73 -7.75
CA HIS A 735 11.79 -14.54 -7.05
C HIS A 735 11.38 -14.84 -5.62
N LEU A 736 10.83 -13.88 -4.88
CA LEU A 736 10.29 -14.11 -3.53
C LEU A 736 9.07 -15.04 -3.57
N ASN A 737 8.18 -14.86 -4.55
CA ASN A 737 7.04 -15.76 -4.75
C ASN A 737 7.48 -17.18 -5.09
N TYR A 738 8.53 -17.34 -5.90
CA TYR A 738 9.16 -18.64 -6.18
C TYR A 738 9.62 -19.32 -4.89
N LEU A 739 10.33 -18.62 -4.01
CA LEU A 739 10.79 -19.17 -2.73
C LEU A 739 9.63 -19.45 -1.78
N SER A 740 8.63 -18.58 -1.75
CA SER A 740 7.41 -18.76 -0.97
C SER A 740 6.64 -20.00 -1.43
N GLU A 741 6.46 -20.20 -2.74
CA GLU A 741 5.82 -21.40 -3.30
C GLU A 741 6.58 -22.67 -2.91
N ILE A 742 7.91 -22.65 -2.95
CA ILE A 742 8.72 -23.79 -2.52
C ILE A 742 8.58 -24.06 -1.03
N THR A 743 8.58 -23.02 -0.19
CA THR A 743 8.45 -23.20 1.27
C THR A 743 7.07 -23.67 1.66
N GLU A 744 6.01 -23.21 1.00
CA GLU A 744 4.65 -23.67 1.23
C GLU A 744 4.46 -25.12 0.79
N LYS A 745 4.78 -25.46 -0.47
CA LYS A 745 4.65 -26.81 -1.00
C LYS A 745 5.65 -27.78 -0.40
N GLY A 746 6.79 -27.28 0.08
CA GLY A 746 7.84 -28.06 0.78
C GLY A 746 7.57 -28.28 2.27
N PHE A 747 6.40 -27.91 2.80
CA PHE A 747 5.99 -28.08 4.21
C PHE A 747 6.83 -27.27 5.21
N LEU A 748 7.42 -26.14 4.81
CA LEU A 748 8.30 -25.34 5.63
C LEU A 748 7.65 -24.08 6.21
N SER A 749 6.49 -23.66 5.67
CA SER A 749 5.77 -22.43 6.01
C SER A 749 4.41 -22.75 6.64
N GLY A 750 3.91 -21.86 7.53
CA GLY A 750 2.57 -21.96 8.08
C GLY A 750 2.41 -22.84 9.33
N THR A 751 1.28 -22.67 10.04
CA THR A 751 1.03 -23.43 11.29
C THR A 751 0.62 -24.88 11.06
N LYS A 752 0.00 -25.17 9.92
CA LYS A 752 -0.40 -26.54 9.53
C LYS A 752 0.77 -27.32 8.93
N GLU A 753 1.58 -26.62 8.14
CA GLU A 753 2.80 -27.15 7.53
C GLU A 753 3.87 -27.45 8.57
N ILE A 754 3.96 -26.69 9.66
CA ILE A 754 4.84 -27.00 10.79
C ILE A 754 4.49 -28.35 11.40
N ALA A 755 3.21 -28.72 11.46
CA ALA A 755 2.81 -30.04 11.93
C ALA A 755 3.26 -31.15 10.98
N LEU A 756 3.18 -30.93 9.64
CA LEU A 756 3.66 -31.87 8.63
C LEU A 756 5.18 -31.97 8.63
N SER A 757 5.89 -30.85 8.70
CA SER A 757 7.35 -30.80 8.81
C SER A 757 7.83 -31.53 10.06
N GLY A 758 7.17 -31.31 11.21
CA GLY A 758 7.47 -32.03 12.45
C GLY A 758 7.29 -33.56 12.29
N ARG A 759 6.24 -34.00 11.63
CA ARG A 759 6.01 -35.43 11.36
C ARG A 759 7.05 -36.01 10.39
N LEU A 760 7.42 -35.29 9.34
CA LEU A 760 8.49 -35.71 8.45
C LEU A 760 9.83 -35.83 9.16
N ASN A 761 10.17 -34.91 10.05
CA ASN A 761 11.37 -34.99 10.86
C ASN A 761 11.33 -36.25 11.76
N ASN A 762 10.18 -36.57 12.39
CA ASN A 762 10.03 -37.78 13.18
C ASN A 762 10.23 -39.05 12.33
N ILE A 763 9.73 -39.05 11.07
CA ILE A 763 9.93 -40.16 10.13
C ILE A 763 11.43 -40.28 9.79
N PHE A 764 12.12 -39.18 9.53
CA PHE A 764 13.56 -39.20 9.25
C PHE A 764 14.34 -39.72 10.44
N ASP A 765 14.00 -39.29 11.65
CA ASP A 765 14.64 -39.78 12.86
C ASP A 765 14.35 -41.26 13.11
N SER A 766 13.15 -41.76 12.83
CA SER A 766 12.82 -43.19 12.96
C SER A 766 13.63 -44.04 12.00
N ILE A 767 13.86 -43.58 10.76
CA ILE A 767 14.72 -44.22 9.76
C ILE A 767 16.18 -44.28 10.28
N LEU A 768 16.68 -43.15 10.81
CA LEU A 768 18.06 -43.11 11.35
C LEU A 768 18.23 -44.01 12.56
N ARG A 769 17.23 -44.10 13.47
CA ARG A 769 17.21 -45.04 14.60
C ARG A 769 17.15 -46.48 14.13
N TYR A 770 16.35 -46.78 13.10
CA TYR A 770 16.29 -48.11 12.51
C TYR A 770 17.66 -48.55 11.95
N LYS A 771 18.42 -47.61 11.30
CA LYS A 771 19.81 -47.90 10.88
C LYS A 771 20.70 -48.37 12.03
N VAL A 772 20.60 -47.75 13.21
CA VAL A 772 21.39 -48.15 14.39
C VAL A 772 21.01 -49.58 14.82
N ALA A 773 19.71 -49.92 14.82
CA ALA A 773 19.26 -51.26 15.08
C ALA A 773 19.78 -52.29 14.06
N LEU A 774 19.87 -51.89 12.79
CA LEU A 774 20.45 -52.69 11.74
C LEU A 774 21.97 -52.89 11.91
N ASP A 775 22.69 -51.90 12.36
CA ASP A 775 24.11 -52.00 12.60
C ASP A 775 24.38 -52.96 13.75
N HIS A 776 23.55 -52.97 14.82
CA HIS A 776 23.62 -53.97 15.90
C HIS A 776 23.35 -55.41 15.40
N LEU A 777 22.35 -55.57 14.49
CA LEU A 777 22.10 -56.87 13.87
C LEU A 777 23.28 -57.34 13.03
N HIS A 778 23.91 -56.45 12.27
CA HIS A 778 25.10 -56.75 11.47
C HIS A 778 26.30 -57.18 12.32
N GLU A 779 26.58 -56.48 13.44
CA GLU A 779 27.61 -56.82 14.41
C GLU A 779 27.36 -58.20 14.99
N TYR A 780 26.12 -58.48 15.39
CA TYR A 780 25.70 -59.78 15.87
C TYR A 780 25.92 -60.86 14.79
N ALA A 781 25.45 -60.61 13.56
CA ALA A 781 25.62 -61.55 12.44
C ALA A 781 27.07 -61.83 12.14
N THR A 782 27.94 -60.82 12.20
CA THR A 782 29.39 -60.95 12.00
C THR A 782 30.01 -61.76 13.15
N SER A 783 29.59 -61.49 14.38
CA SER A 783 30.12 -62.25 15.54
C SER A 783 29.67 -63.70 15.53
N GLU A 784 28.45 -64.00 15.10
CA GLU A 784 27.94 -65.35 15.01
C GLU A 784 28.54 -66.16 13.82
N SER A 785 28.72 -65.51 12.69
CA SER A 785 29.47 -66.10 11.55
C SER A 785 30.89 -66.47 11.98
N ALA A 786 31.57 -65.61 12.73
CA ALA A 786 32.90 -65.93 13.28
C ALA A 786 32.86 -67.07 14.30
N LYS A 787 31.84 -67.14 15.14
CA LYS A 787 31.71 -68.26 16.11
C LYS A 787 31.42 -69.62 15.43
N MET A 788 30.63 -69.63 14.36
CA MET A 788 30.36 -70.83 13.56
C MET A 788 31.66 -71.36 12.94
N ILE A 789 32.54 -70.48 12.49
CA ILE A 789 33.85 -70.89 12.00
C ILE A 789 34.68 -71.58 13.08
N PHE A 790 34.52 -71.17 14.37
CA PHE A 790 35.20 -71.70 15.53
C PHE A 790 34.40 -72.80 16.30
N GLY A 791 33.25 -73.27 15.79
CA GLY A 791 32.51 -74.39 16.35
C GLY A 791 31.76 -74.10 17.68
N LYS A 792 31.43 -72.83 18.03
CA LYS A 792 30.74 -72.41 19.23
C LYS A 792 29.27 -72.07 18.91
N THR A 793 28.31 -72.61 19.68
CA THR A 793 26.90 -72.24 19.58
C THR A 793 26.59 -70.91 20.29
N GLY A 794 25.82 -70.07 19.63
CA GLY A 794 25.47 -68.76 20.13
C GLY A 794 24.41 -68.67 21.20
N SER A 795 24.31 -67.54 21.90
CA SER A 795 23.28 -67.29 22.93
C SER A 795 21.96 -66.82 22.28
N SER A 796 20.90 -67.63 22.47
CA SER A 796 19.51 -67.33 21.95
C SER A 796 18.93 -66.03 22.48
N ASP A 797 19.33 -65.57 23.65
CA ASP A 797 18.71 -64.42 24.32
C ASP A 797 19.08 -63.06 23.69
N LYS A 798 20.29 -62.96 23.12
CA LYS A 798 20.72 -61.71 22.44
C LYS A 798 19.97 -61.44 21.14
N ILE A 799 19.71 -62.48 20.35
CA ILE A 799 18.97 -62.35 19.10
C ILE A 799 17.52 -61.96 19.33
N SER A 800 16.87 -62.46 20.38
CA SER A 800 15.52 -62.13 20.74
C SER A 800 15.36 -60.63 21.09
N LEU A 801 16.32 -60.08 21.80
CA LEU A 801 16.37 -58.64 22.10
C LEU A 801 16.58 -57.79 20.87
N ILE A 802 17.45 -58.17 19.95
CA ILE A 802 17.71 -57.45 18.69
C ILE A 802 16.48 -57.50 17.80
N ARG A 803 15.80 -58.66 17.71
CA ARG A 803 14.55 -58.80 16.96
C ARG A 803 13.43 -57.88 17.50
N HIS A 804 13.27 -57.87 18.83
CA HIS A 804 12.28 -56.98 19.47
C HIS A 804 12.58 -55.53 19.20
N HIS A 805 13.84 -55.11 19.32
CA HIS A 805 14.25 -53.75 19.04
C HIS A 805 14.09 -53.36 17.59
N GLN A 806 14.36 -54.25 16.64
CA GLN A 806 14.10 -54.04 15.21
C GLN A 806 12.62 -53.87 14.91
N GLN A 807 11.78 -54.74 15.51
CA GLN A 807 10.36 -54.68 15.31
C GLN A 807 9.74 -53.43 15.91
N GLU A 808 10.13 -53.02 17.10
CA GLU A 808 9.77 -51.77 17.74
C GLU A 808 10.06 -50.56 16.84
N LYS A 809 11.26 -50.48 16.21
CA LYS A 809 11.63 -49.37 15.34
C LYS A 809 10.92 -49.38 13.99
N GLU A 810 10.55 -50.57 13.50
CA GLU A 810 9.70 -50.70 12.31
C GLU A 810 8.26 -50.24 12.58
N ASP A 811 7.71 -50.67 13.76
CA ASP A 811 6.36 -50.22 14.17
C ASP A 811 6.30 -48.72 14.37
N ASP A 812 7.33 -48.13 15.03
CA ASP A 812 7.50 -46.68 15.14
C ASP A 812 7.44 -45.99 13.76
N PHE A 813 8.22 -46.46 12.77
CA PHE A 813 8.20 -45.90 11.40
C PHE A 813 6.82 -46.04 10.76
N THR A 814 6.19 -47.20 10.89
CA THR A 814 4.89 -47.46 10.28
C THR A 814 3.81 -46.55 10.87
N ILE A 815 3.81 -46.33 12.18
CA ILE A 815 2.89 -45.43 12.87
C ILE A 815 3.09 -43.99 12.40
N GLN A 816 4.34 -43.52 12.33
CA GLN A 816 4.64 -42.16 11.91
C GLN A 816 4.22 -41.91 10.44
N VAL A 817 4.42 -42.87 9.55
CA VAL A 817 3.96 -42.79 8.15
C VAL A 817 2.45 -42.78 8.06
N LEU A 818 1.73 -43.61 8.84
CA LEU A 818 0.28 -43.61 8.89
C LEU A 818 -0.29 -42.27 9.36
N GLU A 819 0.28 -41.69 10.42
CA GLU A 819 -0.12 -40.38 10.90
C GLU A 819 0.10 -39.29 9.84
N PHE A 820 1.25 -39.33 9.15
CA PHE A 820 1.58 -38.41 8.07
C PHE A 820 0.60 -38.53 6.90
N LEU A 821 0.29 -39.76 6.46
CA LEU A 821 -0.67 -40.03 5.39
C LEU A 821 -2.10 -39.55 5.74
N ASN A 822 -2.52 -39.74 7.00
CA ASN A 822 -3.84 -39.28 7.45
C ASN A 822 -3.94 -37.76 7.42
N ILE A 823 -2.87 -37.07 7.80
CA ILE A 823 -2.81 -35.61 7.70
C ILE A 823 -2.85 -35.19 6.21
N LEU A 824 -2.05 -35.81 5.34
CA LEU A 824 -2.05 -35.51 3.90
C LEU A 824 -3.44 -35.70 3.26
N LYS A 825 -4.15 -36.76 3.62
CA LYS A 825 -5.52 -37.04 3.12
C LYS A 825 -6.55 -35.97 3.56
N SER A 826 -6.28 -35.26 4.66
CA SER A 826 -7.15 -34.18 5.15
C SER A 826 -7.02 -32.87 4.37
N TYR A 827 -5.98 -32.69 3.56
CA TYR A 827 -5.79 -31.49 2.73
C TYR A 827 -6.60 -31.57 1.43
N HIS A 828 -7.06 -30.41 0.96
CA HIS A 828 -7.82 -30.29 -0.29
C HIS A 828 -6.96 -30.07 -1.53
N ASP A 829 -5.66 -29.93 -1.37
CA ASP A 829 -4.71 -29.69 -2.43
C ASP A 829 -4.52 -30.97 -3.28
N GLU A 830 -4.58 -30.82 -4.61
CA GLU A 830 -4.46 -31.93 -5.57
C GLU A 830 -3.03 -32.52 -5.58
N ASP A 831 -2.01 -31.70 -5.44
CA ASP A 831 -0.61 -32.11 -5.40
C ASP A 831 -0.36 -33.02 -4.19
N LEU A 832 -0.88 -32.62 -3.01
CA LEU A 832 -0.74 -33.39 -1.78
C LEU A 832 -1.52 -34.69 -1.79
N ARG A 833 -2.70 -34.72 -2.42
CA ARG A 833 -3.46 -35.96 -2.63
C ARG A 833 -2.74 -36.91 -3.55
N SER A 834 -2.14 -36.41 -4.66
CA SER A 834 -1.31 -37.19 -5.56
C SER A 834 -0.13 -37.82 -4.82
N LEU A 835 0.56 -37.04 -3.99
CA LEU A 835 1.63 -37.55 -3.13
C LEU A 835 1.13 -38.65 -2.17
N SER A 836 0.00 -38.43 -1.49
CA SER A 836 -0.58 -39.43 -0.58
C SER A 836 -0.91 -40.73 -1.30
N THR A 837 -1.46 -40.66 -2.53
CA THR A 837 -1.76 -41.85 -3.34
C THR A 837 -0.49 -42.56 -3.79
N ARG A 838 0.58 -41.85 -4.13
CA ARG A 838 1.86 -42.47 -4.51
C ARG A 838 2.60 -43.12 -3.35
N LEU A 839 2.54 -42.50 -2.16
CA LEU A 839 3.15 -43.04 -0.96
C LEU A 839 2.45 -44.33 -0.48
N ASP A 840 1.13 -44.45 -0.70
CA ASP A 840 0.31 -45.62 -0.32
C ASP A 840 -0.43 -46.20 -1.53
N TYR A 841 0.28 -46.44 -2.66
CA TYR A 841 -0.31 -46.89 -3.93
C TYR A 841 -1.03 -48.22 -3.83
N ASN A 842 -0.52 -49.15 -3.00
CA ASN A 842 -1.07 -50.50 -2.83
C ASN A 842 -1.97 -50.60 -1.59
N ASP A 843 -2.43 -49.50 -1.00
CA ASP A 843 -3.22 -49.45 0.23
C ASP A 843 -2.61 -50.26 1.41
N TYR A 844 -1.29 -50.40 1.36
CA TYR A 844 -0.54 -51.18 2.37
C TYR A 844 -0.70 -50.58 3.75
N TYR A 845 -0.47 -49.27 3.88
CA TYR A 845 -0.59 -48.57 5.15
C TYR A 845 -2.06 -48.44 5.59
N SER A 846 -2.97 -48.30 4.65
CA SER A 846 -4.42 -48.26 4.93
C SER A 846 -4.97 -49.59 5.53
N SER A 847 -4.25 -50.71 5.33
CA SER A 847 -4.63 -52.01 5.90
C SER A 847 -4.32 -52.14 7.41
N PHE A 848 -3.41 -51.31 7.94
CA PHE A 848 -3.11 -51.26 9.35
C PHE A 848 -4.19 -50.47 10.08
N LYS A 849 -5.14 -51.15 10.74
CA LYS A 849 -6.11 -50.50 11.62
C LYS A 849 -5.38 -50.01 12.88
N ILE A 850 -5.28 -48.69 13.03
CA ILE A 850 -4.87 -48.09 14.31
C ILE A 850 -5.98 -48.44 15.31
N THR A 851 -5.73 -49.37 16.20
CA THR A 851 -6.51 -49.50 17.46
C THR A 851 -6.21 -48.22 18.24
N PRO A 852 -7.20 -47.33 18.47
CA PRO A 852 -6.92 -46.15 19.30
C PRO A 852 -6.48 -46.64 20.68
N GLN A 853 -5.22 -46.38 21.03
CA GLN A 853 -4.81 -46.49 22.42
C GLN A 853 -5.61 -45.40 23.15
N THR A 854 -6.59 -45.78 23.91
CA THR A 854 -7.29 -44.97 24.91
C THR A 854 -6.27 -44.43 25.88
N PRO A 855 -6.34 -43.12 26.25
CA PRO A 855 -5.38 -42.44 27.09
C PRO A 855 -5.23 -43.06 28.49
#